data_f5fdefa641c554a89aac77b98390daf9
#
_entry.id   f5fdefa641c554a89aac77b98390daf9
#
_cell.length_a   1.000
_cell.length_b   1.000
_cell.length_c   1.000
_cell.angle_alpha   90.00
_cell.angle_beta   90.00
_cell.angle_gamma   90.00
#
_symmetry.space_group_name_H-M   'P 1'
#
loop_
_entity.id
_entity.type
_entity.pdbx_description
1 polymer ?
#
loop_
_entity_poly.entity_id
_entity_poly.type
_entity_poly.pdbx_seq_one_letter_code
_entity_poly.pdbx_strand_id
1 'polypeptide(L)'
;MIKLSEKGVFLASNNEIIAEEYFTGEIKKEEAKKGTIAWSILSSHNTSGNMDKLKIKFDSLASHDITFVGIVQTAKASGMERFPLPYVLTNCHNSLCAVGGTINGDDHVFGLSAAQRYGGIFVPPHIAVIHQYMREMMAGGGKMILGSDSHIRYGALGTMAVGEGGGELVKQLLNDTWDIDYPGVVAVHLTGKPALYVGPQDVALAIIGAVFKNGYVKNKVMEFVGPGVAALSTDFRNSVDVMTTETTCLSSVWQTDEEVHNWLALHGRGQDYCQLNPQPMAYYDGCISVDLSAIKPMIALPFHPSNVYEIDTLNQNLTDILREIEIESERVAHGKARLSLLDKVENGRLKVQQGIIAGCSGGNYENVIAAANALRGQSCGNDTFSLAVYPSSQPVFMDLAKKGVVADLIGAGAIIRTAFCGPCFGAGDTPINNGLSIRHTTRNFPNREGSKPANGQMSAVALMDARSIAATAANGGYLTSASELDCWDNVPEYAFDVTPYKNRVYQGFVKGATQQPLIYGPNIKDWPELGALTDNIVLKVCSKILDEVTTTDELIPSGETSSYRSNPIGLAEFTLSRRDPGYVGRSKATAELENQRLAGNVSELTEVFARIKQIAGQEHIDPLQTEIGSMVYAVKPGDGSAREQAASCQRVIGGLANIAEEYATKRYRSNVINWGMLPLQMAEAPNFDVGDYIYIPGIKAALDNPGTTFKGYVIHEDAPVTEITLYMESLTAEEREIIKAGSLINFNKNRQM
;
A
#
# COMPACT_ATOMS: atom_id res chain seq x y z
N MET A 1 -11.54 2.79 26.27
CA MET A 1 -11.01 2.16 25.08
C MET A 1 -9.97 3.07 24.41
N ILE A 2 -10.31 3.93 23.44
CA ILE A 2 -9.35 4.82 22.76
C ILE A 2 -9.72 6.30 22.98
N LYS A 3 -8.69 7.13 23.24
CA LYS A 3 -8.83 8.59 23.36
C LYS A 3 -7.75 9.27 22.53
N LEU A 4 -8.10 10.34 21.82
CA LEU A 4 -7.19 11.17 21.05
C LEU A 4 -6.93 12.49 21.79
N SER A 5 -5.67 12.94 21.85
CA SER A 5 -5.37 14.27 22.33
C SER A 5 -5.68 15.31 21.25
N GLU A 6 -6.19 16.47 21.64
CA GLU A 6 -6.41 17.58 20.70
C GLU A 6 -5.13 18.34 20.35
N LYS A 7 -4.16 18.29 21.24
CA LYS A 7 -2.85 18.97 21.14
C LYS A 7 -1.71 18.01 21.34
N GLY A 8 -0.48 18.50 21.18
CA GLY A 8 0.73 17.75 21.48
C GLY A 8 0.86 17.36 22.96
N VAL A 9 1.72 16.38 23.22
CA VAL A 9 1.90 15.83 24.56
C VAL A 9 3.40 15.60 24.86
N PHE A 10 3.73 15.60 26.15
CA PHE A 10 5.03 15.13 26.65
C PHE A 10 4.85 13.76 27.31
N LEU A 11 5.78 12.87 27.08
CA LEU A 11 5.87 11.58 27.76
C LEU A 11 6.88 11.66 28.91
N ALA A 12 6.39 11.58 30.14
CA ALA A 12 7.22 11.61 31.35
C ALA A 12 7.97 10.27 31.57
N SER A 13 9.01 10.30 32.42
CA SER A 13 9.84 9.12 32.75
C SER A 13 9.04 7.96 33.36
N ASN A 14 7.91 8.24 33.99
CA ASN A 14 7.00 7.27 34.58
C ASN A 14 5.95 6.74 33.58
N ASN A 15 6.12 6.99 32.29
CA ASN A 15 5.16 6.70 31.21
C ASN A 15 3.84 7.49 31.32
N GLU A 16 3.79 8.57 32.03
CA GLU A 16 2.62 9.46 32.12
C GLU A 16 2.58 10.40 30.90
N ILE A 17 1.38 10.57 30.33
CA ILE A 17 1.13 11.53 29.25
C ILE A 17 0.70 12.87 29.86
N ILE A 18 1.47 13.91 29.57
CA ILE A 18 1.21 15.28 30.01
C ILE A 18 0.83 16.11 28.78
N ALA A 19 -0.39 16.64 28.76
CA ALA A 19 -0.81 17.51 27.65
C ALA A 19 0.05 18.79 27.62
N GLU A 20 0.39 19.28 26.44
CA GLU A 20 1.27 20.44 26.22
C GLU A 20 0.85 21.67 27.06
N GLU A 21 -0.45 21.88 27.23
CA GLU A 21 -1.01 23.02 27.99
C GLU A 21 -0.83 22.91 29.51
N TYR A 22 -0.59 21.71 30.04
CA TYR A 22 -0.34 21.45 31.46
C TYR A 22 1.13 21.22 31.77
N PHE A 23 1.99 21.29 30.76
CA PHE A 23 3.42 21.07 30.95
C PHE A 23 4.08 22.30 31.55
N THR A 24 4.69 22.15 32.73
CA THR A 24 5.36 23.22 33.48
C THR A 24 6.89 23.07 33.55
N GLY A 25 7.45 22.08 32.80
CA GLY A 25 8.90 21.84 32.77
C GLY A 25 9.68 22.87 31.93
N GLU A 26 11.00 22.90 32.11
CA GLU A 26 11.88 23.86 31.43
C GLU A 26 12.31 23.45 30.02
N ILE A 27 12.14 22.15 29.64
CA ILE A 27 12.57 21.66 28.33
C ILE A 27 11.71 22.29 27.20
N LYS A 28 12.39 22.84 26.20
CA LYS A 28 11.70 23.41 25.04
C LYS A 28 11.16 22.30 24.13
N LYS A 29 10.02 22.53 23.51
CA LYS A 29 9.36 21.61 22.57
C LYS A 29 10.32 21.06 21.51
N GLU A 30 11.09 21.92 20.86
CA GLU A 30 12.03 21.51 19.81
C GLU A 30 13.17 20.63 20.33
N GLU A 31 13.56 20.76 21.59
CA GLU A 31 14.53 19.87 22.21
C GLU A 31 13.86 18.53 22.59
N ALA A 32 12.67 18.58 23.14
CA ALA A 32 11.90 17.41 23.54
C ALA A 32 11.52 16.51 22.35
N LYS A 33 11.31 17.05 21.15
CA LYS A 33 11.11 16.27 19.91
C LYS A 33 12.25 15.32 19.59
N LYS A 34 13.49 15.68 19.93
CA LYS A 34 14.69 14.86 19.73
C LYS A 34 14.68 13.59 20.60
N GLY A 35 13.83 13.57 21.64
CA GLY A 35 13.66 12.43 22.52
C GLY A 35 12.84 11.27 21.95
N THR A 36 12.22 11.40 20.78
CA THR A 36 11.43 10.33 20.17
C THR A 36 12.34 9.26 19.52
N ILE A 37 11.88 8.01 19.47
CA ILE A 37 12.56 6.92 18.76
C ILE A 37 12.64 7.27 17.27
N ALA A 38 11.56 7.82 16.72
CA ALA A 38 11.49 8.26 15.33
C ALA A 38 12.58 9.27 14.98
N TRP A 39 12.83 10.27 15.85
CA TRP A 39 13.94 11.21 15.66
C TRP A 39 15.30 10.50 15.58
N SER A 40 15.56 9.60 16.52
CA SER A 40 16.83 8.86 16.58
C SER A 40 17.08 8.09 15.28
N ILE A 41 16.08 7.35 14.78
CA ILE A 41 16.22 6.55 13.56
C ILE A 41 16.37 7.47 12.33
N LEU A 42 15.51 8.47 12.17
CA LEU A 42 15.56 9.38 11.02
C LEU A 42 16.87 10.18 10.99
N SER A 43 17.36 10.66 12.14
CA SER A 43 18.63 11.41 12.18
C SER A 43 19.85 10.57 11.82
N SER A 44 19.86 9.28 12.18
CA SER A 44 20.97 8.37 11.85
C SER A 44 21.03 7.99 10.36
N HIS A 45 19.91 8.09 9.64
CA HIS A 45 19.81 7.76 8.20
C HIS A 45 19.78 9.01 7.30
N ASN A 46 19.72 10.20 7.90
CA ASN A 46 19.67 11.46 7.17
C ASN A 46 21.06 11.94 6.73
N THR A 47 21.26 12.09 5.45
CA THR A 47 22.52 12.55 4.85
C THR A 47 22.53 14.06 4.52
N SER A 48 21.40 14.77 4.71
CA SER A 48 21.30 16.20 4.37
C SER A 48 21.99 17.12 5.39
N GLY A 49 22.19 16.66 6.64
CA GLY A 49 22.59 17.51 7.76
C GLY A 49 21.49 18.48 8.23
N ASN A 50 20.32 18.46 7.62
CA ASN A 50 19.16 19.30 7.98
C ASN A 50 17.98 18.40 8.38
N MET A 51 17.48 18.55 9.60
CA MET A 51 16.36 17.73 10.08
C MET A 51 14.99 18.22 9.61
N ASP A 52 14.87 19.42 9.05
CA ASP A 52 13.60 19.87 8.44
C ASP A 52 13.40 19.29 7.03
N LYS A 53 14.51 18.99 6.34
CA LYS A 53 14.56 18.47 4.97
C LYS A 53 15.48 17.25 4.93
N LEU A 54 14.87 16.08 5.08
CA LEU A 54 15.63 14.82 5.19
C LEU A 54 16.00 14.28 3.82
N LYS A 55 17.20 13.70 3.73
CA LYS A 55 17.71 12.90 2.62
C LYS A 55 18.09 11.51 3.13
N ILE A 56 17.15 10.60 3.09
CA ILE A 56 17.27 9.29 3.76
C ILE A 56 17.91 8.25 2.84
N LYS A 57 18.87 7.51 3.39
CA LYS A 57 19.35 6.25 2.84
C LYS A 57 18.87 5.08 3.69
N PHE A 58 18.42 4.03 3.01
CA PHE A 58 17.89 2.83 3.66
C PHE A 58 18.96 1.74 3.80
N ASP A 59 18.77 0.84 4.78
CA ASP A 59 19.67 -0.30 5.02
C ASP A 59 19.39 -1.48 4.09
N SER A 60 18.15 -1.64 3.67
CA SER A 60 17.75 -2.69 2.71
C SER A 60 16.46 -2.35 1.98
N LEU A 61 16.22 -3.06 0.86
CA LEU A 61 15.03 -2.95 0.05
C LEU A 61 14.27 -4.27 0.00
N ALA A 62 12.95 -4.18 -0.21
CA ALA A 62 12.09 -5.35 -0.39
C ALA A 62 11.04 -5.11 -1.47
N SER A 63 10.84 -6.09 -2.36
CA SER A 63 9.79 -6.07 -3.38
C SER A 63 9.19 -7.45 -3.60
N HIS A 64 7.99 -7.46 -4.18
CA HIS A 64 7.29 -8.69 -4.52
C HIS A 64 7.11 -8.83 -6.05
N ASP A 65 6.66 -10.00 -6.47
CA ASP A 65 6.60 -10.45 -7.87
C ASP A 65 5.68 -9.63 -8.80
N ILE A 66 4.83 -8.77 -8.27
CA ILE A 66 4.08 -7.83 -9.11
C ILE A 66 4.74 -6.45 -9.26
N THR A 67 5.93 -6.23 -8.68
CA THR A 67 6.63 -4.93 -8.73
C THR A 67 8.10 -5.03 -9.11
N PHE A 68 8.84 -6.06 -8.66
CA PHE A 68 10.28 -6.08 -8.81
C PHE A 68 10.76 -6.10 -10.28
N VAL A 69 10.01 -6.73 -11.19
CA VAL A 69 10.40 -6.75 -12.61
C VAL A 69 10.50 -5.34 -13.16
N GLY A 70 9.44 -4.53 -12.99
CA GLY A 70 9.42 -3.14 -13.44
C GLY A 70 10.47 -2.27 -12.75
N ILE A 71 10.70 -2.48 -11.44
CA ILE A 71 11.74 -1.75 -10.68
C ILE A 71 13.14 -2.07 -11.23
N VAL A 72 13.46 -3.34 -11.44
CA VAL A 72 14.77 -3.76 -12.00
C VAL A 72 14.94 -3.24 -13.42
N GLN A 73 13.88 -3.33 -14.27
CA GLN A 73 13.92 -2.79 -15.64
C GLN A 73 14.15 -1.27 -15.63
N THR A 74 13.47 -0.53 -14.74
CA THR A 74 13.63 0.93 -14.60
C THR A 74 15.04 1.29 -14.11
N ALA A 75 15.53 0.61 -13.07
CA ALA A 75 16.87 0.84 -12.56
C ALA A 75 17.96 0.50 -13.61
N LYS A 76 17.80 -0.63 -14.33
CA LYS A 76 18.67 -1.00 -15.46
C LYS A 76 18.66 0.07 -16.55
N ALA A 77 17.46 0.52 -16.95
CA ALA A 77 17.32 1.58 -17.96
C ALA A 77 17.93 2.91 -17.52
N SER A 78 18.01 3.15 -16.21
CA SER A 78 18.63 4.32 -15.57
C SER A 78 20.13 4.15 -15.30
N GLY A 79 20.78 3.04 -15.72
CA GLY A 79 22.22 2.83 -15.63
C GLY A 79 22.70 2.02 -14.41
N MET A 80 21.84 1.32 -13.71
CA MET A 80 22.24 0.50 -12.57
C MET A 80 23.17 -0.66 -13.00
N GLU A 81 24.30 -0.83 -12.31
CA GLU A 81 25.27 -1.90 -12.54
C GLU A 81 25.15 -3.05 -11.55
N ARG A 82 24.77 -2.78 -10.29
CA ARG A 82 24.62 -3.75 -9.19
C ARG A 82 23.67 -3.20 -8.14
N PHE A 83 23.13 -4.07 -7.30
CA PHE A 83 22.40 -3.62 -6.10
C PHE A 83 23.41 -3.12 -5.05
N PRO A 84 23.32 -1.83 -4.66
CA PRO A 84 24.27 -1.23 -3.73
C PRO A 84 24.04 -1.64 -2.26
N LEU A 85 22.84 -2.16 -1.96
CA LEU A 85 22.39 -2.58 -0.63
C LEU A 85 21.59 -3.89 -0.77
N PRO A 86 21.35 -4.64 0.33
CA PRO A 86 20.54 -5.85 0.28
C PRO A 86 19.15 -5.57 -0.32
N TYR A 87 18.83 -6.23 -1.42
CA TYR A 87 17.52 -6.14 -2.07
C TYR A 87 16.87 -7.52 -2.12
N VAL A 88 15.73 -7.64 -1.42
CA VAL A 88 14.97 -8.89 -1.30
C VAL A 88 13.84 -8.91 -2.32
N LEU A 89 13.88 -9.88 -3.23
CA LEU A 89 12.88 -10.15 -4.27
C LEU A 89 12.04 -11.34 -3.83
N THR A 90 10.80 -11.11 -3.42
CA THR A 90 9.89 -12.17 -2.96
C THR A 90 8.83 -12.50 -3.99
N ASN A 91 8.34 -13.75 -4.00
CA ASN A 91 7.36 -14.23 -4.96
C ASN A 91 6.09 -14.70 -4.24
N CYS A 92 5.42 -13.78 -3.55
CA CYS A 92 4.32 -14.10 -2.64
C CYS A 92 2.96 -13.52 -3.08
N HIS A 93 2.91 -12.67 -4.10
CA HIS A 93 1.65 -12.08 -4.58
C HIS A 93 1.06 -12.89 -5.74
N ASN A 94 1.79 -13.10 -6.83
CA ASN A 94 1.34 -13.95 -7.92
C ASN A 94 1.55 -15.44 -7.64
N SER A 95 2.68 -15.82 -7.04
CA SER A 95 2.97 -17.18 -6.55
C SER A 95 2.58 -18.30 -7.51
N LEU A 96 2.82 -18.14 -8.81
CA LEU A 96 2.46 -19.11 -9.86
C LEU A 96 0.94 -19.33 -10.02
N CYS A 97 0.12 -18.32 -9.73
CA CYS A 97 -1.34 -18.41 -9.79
C CYS A 97 -1.96 -17.94 -11.11
N ALA A 98 -1.17 -17.52 -12.11
CA ALA A 98 -1.69 -17.17 -13.43
C ALA A 98 -2.33 -18.38 -14.11
N VAL A 99 -3.51 -18.16 -14.68
CA VAL A 99 -4.26 -19.19 -15.42
C VAL A 99 -4.03 -19.00 -16.91
N GLY A 100 -3.65 -20.09 -17.59
CA GLY A 100 -3.51 -20.12 -19.05
C GLY A 100 -2.23 -19.50 -19.60
N GLY A 101 -1.13 -19.46 -18.81
CA GLY A 101 0.14 -18.94 -19.31
C GLY A 101 1.32 -19.15 -18.37
N THR A 102 2.51 -18.82 -18.85
CA THR A 102 3.79 -18.95 -18.13
C THR A 102 4.17 -17.67 -17.40
N ILE A 103 3.35 -16.63 -17.46
CA ILE A 103 3.63 -15.23 -17.04
C ILE A 103 4.30 -15.16 -15.65
N ASN A 104 3.69 -15.79 -14.63
CA ASN A 104 4.24 -15.71 -13.27
C ASN A 104 5.57 -16.47 -13.15
N GLY A 105 5.68 -17.64 -13.79
CA GLY A 105 6.93 -18.40 -13.84
C GLY A 105 8.05 -17.61 -14.51
N ASP A 106 7.75 -16.89 -15.59
CA ASP A 106 8.71 -16.06 -16.30
C ASP A 106 9.18 -14.88 -15.44
N ASP A 107 8.28 -14.21 -14.72
CA ASP A 107 8.62 -13.15 -13.77
C ASP A 107 9.55 -13.66 -12.65
N HIS A 108 9.29 -14.88 -12.13
CA HIS A 108 10.12 -15.50 -11.10
C HIS A 108 11.51 -15.87 -11.63
N VAL A 109 11.62 -16.39 -12.87
CA VAL A 109 12.91 -16.67 -13.51
C VAL A 109 13.68 -15.37 -13.77
N PHE A 110 13.00 -14.32 -14.23
CA PHE A 110 13.61 -12.98 -14.35
C PHE A 110 14.16 -12.50 -13.00
N GLY A 111 13.35 -12.58 -11.93
CA GLY A 111 13.73 -12.16 -10.57
C GLY A 111 14.96 -12.92 -10.05
N LEU A 112 15.02 -14.25 -10.25
CA LEU A 112 16.19 -15.04 -9.89
C LEU A 112 17.43 -14.61 -10.70
N SER A 113 17.30 -14.43 -12.01
CA SER A 113 18.40 -13.98 -12.86
C SER A 113 18.87 -12.58 -12.48
N ALA A 114 17.97 -11.70 -12.07
CA ALA A 114 18.30 -10.36 -11.55
C ALA A 114 19.05 -10.44 -10.23
N ALA A 115 18.60 -11.27 -9.29
CA ALA A 115 19.30 -11.49 -8.02
C ALA A 115 20.71 -12.07 -8.24
N GLN A 116 20.88 -12.96 -9.23
CA GLN A 116 22.18 -13.50 -9.63
C GLN A 116 23.07 -12.42 -10.25
N ARG A 117 22.52 -11.68 -11.22
CA ARG A 117 23.26 -10.67 -11.96
C ARG A 117 23.71 -9.50 -11.10
N TYR A 118 22.82 -8.98 -10.27
CA TYR A 118 23.04 -7.73 -9.53
C TYR A 118 23.40 -7.94 -8.05
N GLY A 119 23.40 -9.17 -7.55
CA GLY A 119 23.75 -9.49 -6.17
C GLY A 119 22.58 -9.31 -5.17
N GLY A 120 21.36 -9.74 -5.56
CA GLY A 120 20.17 -9.68 -4.70
C GLY A 120 19.88 -10.97 -3.92
N ILE A 121 18.81 -10.92 -3.13
CA ILE A 121 18.25 -12.06 -2.40
C ILE A 121 16.93 -12.45 -3.07
N PHE A 122 16.77 -13.71 -3.46
CA PHE A 122 15.56 -14.19 -4.13
C PHE A 122 14.85 -15.24 -3.27
N VAL A 123 13.61 -14.94 -2.88
CA VAL A 123 12.72 -15.81 -2.12
C VAL A 123 11.71 -16.43 -3.09
N PRO A 124 11.76 -17.74 -3.36
CA PRO A 124 10.84 -18.41 -4.28
C PRO A 124 9.37 -18.35 -3.81
N PRO A 125 8.40 -18.64 -4.71
CA PRO A 125 6.99 -18.70 -4.35
C PRO A 125 6.71 -19.74 -3.25
N HIS A 126 5.71 -19.46 -2.42
CA HIS A 126 5.23 -20.33 -1.34
C HIS A 126 6.21 -20.58 -0.19
N ILE A 127 7.34 -19.89 -0.14
CA ILE A 127 8.34 -20.01 0.94
C ILE A 127 8.01 -19.07 2.10
N ALA A 128 7.69 -17.82 1.83
CA ALA A 128 7.23 -16.85 2.81
C ALA A 128 6.49 -15.70 2.13
N VAL A 129 5.53 -15.09 2.83
CA VAL A 129 5.05 -13.76 2.45
C VAL A 129 6.15 -12.73 2.73
N ILE A 130 6.22 -11.66 1.92
CA ILE A 130 7.31 -10.67 1.99
C ILE A 130 7.56 -10.18 3.42
N HIS A 131 6.50 -9.76 4.14
CA HIS A 131 6.68 -9.15 5.45
C HIS A 131 7.14 -10.16 6.51
N GLN A 132 6.75 -11.42 6.42
CA GLN A 132 7.24 -12.44 7.34
C GLN A 132 8.72 -12.75 7.09
N TYR A 133 9.13 -12.91 5.82
CA TYR A 133 10.54 -13.08 5.50
C TYR A 133 11.40 -11.91 6.00
N MET A 134 10.93 -10.67 5.77
CA MET A 134 11.67 -9.49 6.20
C MET A 134 11.78 -9.41 7.73
N ARG A 135 10.74 -9.76 8.46
CA ARG A 135 10.77 -9.84 9.94
C ARG A 135 11.78 -10.90 10.41
N GLU A 136 11.66 -12.12 9.90
CA GLU A 136 12.49 -13.25 10.31
C GLU A 136 13.96 -13.08 9.94
N MET A 137 14.28 -12.41 8.80
CA MET A 137 15.63 -12.43 8.22
C MET A 137 16.33 -11.06 8.10
N MET A 138 15.61 -9.92 8.13
CA MET A 138 16.19 -8.62 7.77
C MET A 138 15.97 -7.51 8.80
N ALA A 139 14.76 -7.40 9.37
CA ALA A 139 14.41 -6.32 10.29
C ALA A 139 15.19 -6.41 11.61
N GLY A 140 15.46 -5.27 12.24
CA GLY A 140 16.17 -5.17 13.53
C GLY A 140 16.16 -3.74 14.06
N GLY A 141 16.56 -3.56 15.30
CA GLY A 141 16.50 -2.27 16.01
C GLY A 141 17.27 -1.16 15.32
N GLY A 142 16.64 -0.01 15.15
CA GLY A 142 17.24 1.19 14.59
C GLY A 142 17.43 1.21 13.08
N LYS A 143 17.04 0.15 12.36
CA LYS A 143 17.17 0.06 10.90
C LYS A 143 16.05 0.82 10.17
N MET A 144 16.30 1.18 8.91
CA MET A 144 15.29 1.66 7.95
C MET A 144 15.20 0.75 6.73
N ILE A 145 13.98 0.35 6.35
CA ILE A 145 13.72 -0.52 5.20
C ILE A 145 12.70 0.14 4.27
N LEU A 146 13.03 0.20 2.97
CA LEU A 146 12.11 0.67 1.93
C LEU A 146 11.59 -0.52 1.12
N GLY A 147 10.30 -0.52 0.82
CA GLY A 147 9.74 -1.56 -0.03
C GLY A 147 8.63 -1.08 -0.95
N SER A 148 8.36 -1.87 -1.98
CA SER A 148 7.34 -1.56 -2.98
C SER A 148 5.93 -2.03 -2.59
N ASP A 149 5.78 -2.72 -1.47
CA ASP A 149 4.48 -3.06 -0.88
C ASP A 149 4.01 -1.99 0.10
N SER A 150 2.71 -1.75 0.17
CA SER A 150 2.13 -0.75 1.07
C SER A 150 2.18 -1.14 2.55
N HIS A 151 2.29 -2.45 2.86
CA HIS A 151 2.34 -2.98 4.23
C HIS A 151 3.77 -3.20 4.75
N ILE A 152 4.76 -2.54 4.17
CA ILE A 152 6.13 -2.51 4.69
C ILE A 152 6.11 -1.82 6.06
N ARG A 153 5.98 -2.62 7.12
CA ARG A 153 5.92 -2.21 8.52
C ARG A 153 6.63 -3.25 9.37
N TYR A 154 7.70 -2.84 10.04
CA TYR A 154 8.52 -3.71 10.90
C TYR A 154 8.88 -3.00 12.21
N GLY A 155 8.05 -2.03 12.58
CA GLY A 155 8.21 -1.18 13.76
C GLY A 155 8.26 -1.97 15.07
N ALA A 156 7.50 -3.07 15.15
CA ALA A 156 7.49 -3.97 16.31
C ALA A 156 8.88 -4.55 16.62
N LEU A 157 9.78 -4.65 15.64
CA LEU A 157 11.16 -5.08 15.77
C LEU A 157 12.15 -3.89 15.86
N GLY A 158 11.65 -2.66 16.02
CA GLY A 158 12.45 -1.45 16.08
C GLY A 158 12.94 -0.93 14.73
N THR A 159 12.42 -1.44 13.61
CA THR A 159 12.77 -1.01 12.26
C THR A 159 11.72 -0.03 11.72
N MET A 160 12.12 1.20 11.41
CA MET A 160 11.25 2.13 10.71
C MET A 160 11.19 1.74 9.22
N ALA A 161 10.06 1.20 8.79
CA ALA A 161 9.90 0.67 7.45
C ALA A 161 8.83 1.47 6.68
N VAL A 162 9.09 1.73 5.38
CA VAL A 162 8.26 2.57 4.54
C VAL A 162 7.90 1.85 3.26
N GLY A 163 6.63 1.87 2.90
CA GLY A 163 6.15 1.38 1.61
C GLY A 163 5.99 2.52 0.62
N GLU A 164 6.72 2.49 -0.50
CA GLU A 164 6.68 3.51 -1.54
C GLU A 164 6.51 2.92 -2.94
N GLY A 165 6.40 3.76 -3.95
CA GLY A 165 6.37 3.35 -5.35
C GLY A 165 7.73 2.90 -5.87
N GLY A 166 7.73 2.18 -6.99
CA GLY A 166 8.94 1.63 -7.60
C GLY A 166 10.02 2.67 -7.90
N GLY A 167 9.63 3.90 -8.25
CA GLY A 167 10.56 5.00 -8.50
C GLY A 167 11.45 5.35 -7.31
N GLU A 168 10.93 5.30 -6.09
CA GLU A 168 11.73 5.59 -4.89
C GLU A 168 12.75 4.46 -4.61
N LEU A 169 12.37 3.20 -4.89
CA LEU A 169 13.33 2.09 -4.83
C LEU A 169 14.41 2.23 -5.90
N VAL A 170 14.05 2.66 -7.11
CA VAL A 170 15.03 2.93 -8.18
C VAL A 170 16.05 3.98 -7.74
N LYS A 171 15.64 5.06 -7.08
CA LYS A 171 16.57 6.06 -6.52
C LYS A 171 17.59 5.41 -5.57
N GLN A 172 17.13 4.56 -4.64
CA GLN A 172 18.03 3.84 -3.73
C GLN A 172 18.98 2.89 -4.49
N LEU A 173 18.48 2.20 -5.53
CA LEU A 173 19.28 1.32 -6.38
C LEU A 173 20.34 2.09 -7.20
N LEU A 174 20.15 3.37 -7.42
CA LEU A 174 21.10 4.30 -8.03
C LEU A 174 21.95 5.08 -7.03
N ASN A 175 21.96 4.67 -5.74
CA ASN A 175 22.63 5.37 -4.65
C ASN A 175 22.12 6.80 -4.38
N ASP A 176 20.91 7.11 -4.79
CA ASP A 176 20.25 8.38 -4.45
C ASP A 176 19.47 8.27 -3.14
N THR A 177 18.79 9.35 -2.72
CA THR A 177 18.12 9.47 -1.42
C THR A 177 16.59 9.50 -1.57
N TRP A 178 15.90 9.20 -0.48
CA TRP A 178 14.48 9.48 -0.32
C TRP A 178 14.33 10.81 0.40
N ASP A 179 13.80 11.79 -0.31
CA ASP A 179 13.73 13.19 0.14
C ASP A 179 12.35 13.49 0.71
N ILE A 180 12.29 13.86 1.99
CA ILE A 180 11.03 14.21 2.68
C ILE A 180 11.24 15.35 3.68
N ASP A 181 10.15 16.04 4.00
CA ASP A 181 10.09 16.89 5.17
C ASP A 181 10.05 16.04 6.45
N TYR A 182 10.61 16.54 7.56
CA TYR A 182 10.51 15.83 8.83
C TYR A 182 9.04 15.59 9.20
N PRO A 183 8.61 14.33 9.39
CA PRO A 183 7.20 14.02 9.66
C PRO A 183 6.83 14.36 11.10
N GLY A 184 5.56 14.70 11.33
CA GLY A 184 5.02 14.71 12.69
C GLY A 184 5.09 13.31 13.32
N VAL A 185 5.26 13.25 14.64
CA VAL A 185 5.30 11.99 15.40
C VAL A 185 4.15 11.96 16.41
N VAL A 186 3.36 10.88 16.38
CA VAL A 186 2.20 10.68 17.28
C VAL A 186 2.49 9.49 18.19
N ALA A 187 2.37 9.69 19.51
CA ALA A 187 2.45 8.59 20.46
C ALA A 187 1.21 7.70 20.38
N VAL A 188 1.40 6.39 20.31
CA VAL A 188 0.37 5.39 20.59
C VAL A 188 0.66 4.81 21.97
N HIS A 189 0.03 5.40 22.97
CA HIS A 189 0.30 5.07 24.38
C HIS A 189 -0.59 3.91 24.82
N LEU A 190 0.03 2.74 24.98
CA LEU A 190 -0.62 1.49 25.36
C LEU A 190 -0.60 1.30 26.90
N THR A 191 -1.75 0.98 27.45
CA THR A 191 -1.91 0.65 28.88
C THR A 191 -2.72 -0.64 29.04
N GLY A 192 -2.62 -1.28 30.20
CA GLY A 192 -3.35 -2.50 30.49
C GLY A 192 -2.86 -3.73 29.71
N LYS A 193 -3.67 -4.78 29.69
CA LYS A 193 -3.41 -6.05 28.99
C LYS A 193 -4.68 -6.52 28.30
N PRO A 194 -4.64 -6.99 27.04
CA PRO A 194 -5.83 -7.52 26.37
C PRO A 194 -6.30 -8.82 27.05
N ALA A 195 -7.61 -9.07 27.01
CA ALA A 195 -8.16 -10.37 27.38
C ALA A 195 -7.67 -11.45 26.39
N LEU A 196 -7.60 -12.71 26.79
CA LEU A 196 -7.06 -13.79 25.95
C LEU A 196 -7.84 -14.01 24.64
N TYR A 197 -9.14 -13.69 24.65
CA TYR A 197 -9.99 -13.74 23.46
C TYR A 197 -9.84 -12.52 22.51
N VAL A 198 -9.08 -11.50 22.91
CA VAL A 198 -8.78 -10.31 22.08
C VAL A 198 -7.46 -10.55 21.34
N GLY A 199 -7.52 -10.53 20.03
CA GLY A 199 -6.36 -10.70 19.19
C GLY A 199 -5.80 -9.40 18.64
N PRO A 200 -4.68 -9.45 17.90
CA PRO A 200 -4.02 -8.27 17.38
C PRO A 200 -4.87 -7.51 16.36
N GLN A 201 -5.71 -8.21 15.58
CA GLN A 201 -6.60 -7.56 14.62
C GLN A 201 -7.65 -6.69 15.32
N ASP A 202 -8.14 -7.11 16.49
CA ASP A 202 -9.12 -6.34 17.27
C ASP A 202 -8.53 -4.99 17.71
N VAL A 203 -7.29 -5.01 18.22
CA VAL A 203 -6.57 -3.79 18.62
C VAL A 203 -6.31 -2.89 17.42
N ALA A 204 -5.85 -3.47 16.30
CA ALA A 204 -5.57 -2.73 15.08
C ALA A 204 -6.83 -2.06 14.51
N LEU A 205 -7.95 -2.78 14.42
CA LEU A 205 -9.23 -2.27 13.92
C LEU A 205 -9.77 -1.16 14.83
N ALA A 206 -9.66 -1.31 16.15
CA ALA A 206 -10.07 -0.25 17.08
C ALA A 206 -9.27 1.04 16.86
N ILE A 207 -7.95 0.94 16.66
CA ILE A 207 -7.09 2.11 16.35
C ILE A 207 -7.49 2.72 15.00
N ILE A 208 -7.61 1.92 13.94
CA ILE A 208 -7.97 2.39 12.59
C ILE A 208 -9.32 3.14 12.63
N GLY A 209 -10.33 2.57 13.31
CA GLY A 209 -11.64 3.20 13.46
C GLY A 209 -11.60 4.55 14.14
N ALA A 210 -10.69 4.74 15.10
CA ALA A 210 -10.54 5.98 15.84
C ALA A 210 -9.83 7.10 15.06
N VAL A 211 -8.88 6.75 14.15
CA VAL A 211 -7.95 7.75 13.59
C VAL A 211 -8.10 7.97 12.08
N PHE A 212 -8.75 7.05 11.34
CA PHE A 212 -8.78 7.14 9.88
C PHE A 212 -9.64 8.29 9.37
N LYS A 213 -10.92 8.37 9.80
CA LYS A 213 -11.89 9.34 9.27
C LYS A 213 -11.50 10.80 9.52
N ASN A 214 -10.80 11.08 10.61
CA ASN A 214 -10.33 12.42 10.97
C ASN A 214 -8.91 12.74 10.47
N GLY A 215 -8.22 11.76 9.83
CA GLY A 215 -6.87 11.93 9.34
C GLY A 215 -5.81 12.18 10.41
N TYR A 216 -6.05 11.78 11.65
CA TYR A 216 -5.25 12.15 12.82
C TYR A 216 -3.75 11.83 12.68
N VAL A 217 -3.42 10.70 12.03
CA VAL A 217 -2.04 10.25 11.80
C VAL A 217 -1.60 10.33 10.34
N LYS A 218 -2.39 10.96 9.46
CA LYS A 218 -2.09 11.05 8.03
C LYS A 218 -0.68 11.63 7.81
N ASN A 219 0.19 10.89 7.10
CA ASN A 219 1.58 11.23 6.80
C ASN A 219 2.49 11.46 8.04
N LYS A 220 2.09 10.99 9.22
CA LYS A 220 2.89 11.06 10.45
C LYS A 220 3.47 9.69 10.80
N VAL A 221 4.46 9.65 11.68
CA VAL A 221 4.98 8.41 12.28
C VAL A 221 4.16 8.08 13.52
N MET A 222 3.72 6.83 13.64
CA MET A 222 3.10 6.30 14.86
C MET A 222 4.18 5.65 15.72
N GLU A 223 4.42 6.17 16.92
CA GLU A 223 5.39 5.61 17.86
C GLU A 223 4.67 4.95 19.03
N PHE A 224 4.78 3.61 19.10
CA PHE A 224 4.10 2.81 20.12
C PHE A 224 4.93 2.74 21.39
N VAL A 225 4.36 3.24 22.47
CA VAL A 225 5.02 3.42 23.76
C VAL A 225 4.07 3.07 24.91
N GLY A 226 4.59 3.07 26.12
CA GLY A 226 3.78 2.88 27.33
C GLY A 226 3.86 1.48 27.93
N PRO A 227 3.36 1.30 29.15
CA PRO A 227 3.52 0.07 29.92
C PRO A 227 2.79 -1.14 29.32
N GLY A 228 1.74 -0.92 28.51
CA GLY A 228 1.00 -1.98 27.83
C GLY A 228 1.80 -2.71 26.75
N VAL A 229 2.89 -2.13 26.23
CA VAL A 229 3.75 -2.79 25.22
C VAL A 229 4.31 -4.10 25.75
N ALA A 230 4.80 -4.13 26.99
CA ALA A 230 5.36 -5.32 27.63
C ALA A 230 4.34 -6.46 27.86
N ALA A 231 3.04 -6.19 27.72
CA ALA A 231 1.98 -7.20 27.85
C ALA A 231 1.71 -7.96 26.54
N LEU A 232 2.36 -7.57 25.43
CA LEU A 232 2.13 -8.10 24.08
C LEU A 232 3.35 -8.90 23.60
N SER A 233 3.12 -10.09 23.05
CA SER A 233 4.16 -10.84 22.35
C SER A 233 4.63 -10.11 21.10
N THR A 234 5.83 -10.43 20.59
CA THR A 234 6.34 -9.85 19.35
C THR A 234 5.45 -10.19 18.15
N ASP A 235 4.86 -11.38 18.08
CA ASP A 235 3.91 -11.75 17.00
C ASP A 235 2.64 -10.92 17.06
N PHE A 236 2.12 -10.64 18.26
CA PHE A 236 0.98 -9.75 18.44
C PHE A 236 1.31 -8.32 17.96
N ARG A 237 2.46 -7.77 18.40
CA ARG A 237 2.92 -6.43 17.95
C ARG A 237 3.10 -6.36 16.45
N ASN A 238 3.70 -7.37 15.81
CA ASN A 238 3.89 -7.46 14.36
C ASN A 238 2.57 -7.41 13.60
N SER A 239 1.53 -8.04 14.11
CA SER A 239 0.19 -8.06 13.48
C SER A 239 -0.53 -6.71 13.63
N VAL A 240 -0.39 -6.02 14.77
CA VAL A 240 -0.90 -4.65 14.94
C VAL A 240 -0.13 -3.70 14.04
N ASP A 241 1.20 -3.80 14.03
CA ASP A 241 2.10 -2.89 13.31
C ASP A 241 1.81 -2.86 11.81
N VAL A 242 1.63 -4.02 11.18
CA VAL A 242 1.36 -4.10 9.73
C VAL A 242 0.03 -3.43 9.36
N MET A 243 -0.94 -3.42 10.25
CA MET A 243 -2.25 -2.81 10.04
C MET A 243 -2.21 -1.28 10.16
N THR A 244 -1.14 -0.68 10.69
CA THR A 244 -0.99 0.78 10.76
C THR A 244 -1.01 1.43 9.37
N THR A 245 -0.68 0.69 8.32
CA THR A 245 -0.81 1.15 6.92
C THR A 245 -2.23 1.66 6.62
N GLU A 246 -3.25 1.04 7.18
CA GLU A 246 -4.66 1.38 6.93
C GLU A 246 -5.12 2.65 7.70
N THR A 247 -4.24 3.26 8.48
CA THR A 247 -4.45 4.59 9.09
C THR A 247 -3.96 5.74 8.22
N THR A 248 -3.33 5.46 7.07
CA THR A 248 -2.61 6.43 6.23
C THR A 248 -1.37 7.06 6.87
N CYS A 249 -0.83 6.49 7.95
CA CYS A 249 0.42 6.96 8.54
C CYS A 249 1.61 6.75 7.58
N LEU A 250 2.67 7.53 7.76
CA LEU A 250 3.90 7.41 6.97
C LEU A 250 4.64 6.11 7.32
N SER A 251 4.83 5.87 8.60
CA SER A 251 5.49 4.69 9.16
C SER A 251 5.06 4.46 10.60
N SER A 252 5.55 3.37 11.19
CA SER A 252 5.38 3.04 12.61
C SER A 252 6.68 2.52 13.19
N VAL A 253 6.87 2.74 14.49
CA VAL A 253 7.98 2.19 15.26
C VAL A 253 7.52 1.95 16.71
N TRP A 254 8.10 0.97 17.38
CA TRP A 254 7.75 0.60 18.75
C TRP A 254 8.96 0.73 19.65
N GLN A 255 8.74 1.03 20.91
CA GLN A 255 9.73 0.75 21.93
C GLN A 255 10.07 -0.74 21.94
N THR A 256 11.34 -1.09 22.13
CA THR A 256 11.80 -2.48 22.15
C THR A 256 12.16 -2.91 23.57
N ASP A 257 12.01 -4.18 23.82
CA ASP A 257 12.24 -4.80 25.13
C ASP A 257 12.85 -6.20 24.98
N GLU A 258 12.99 -6.92 26.08
CA GLU A 258 13.53 -8.28 26.12
C GLU A 258 12.71 -9.26 25.28
N GLU A 259 11.40 -9.04 25.12
CA GLU A 259 10.54 -9.85 24.26
C GLU A 259 10.98 -9.78 22.79
N VAL A 260 11.32 -8.60 22.31
CA VAL A 260 11.87 -8.40 20.95
C VAL A 260 13.27 -9.02 20.83
N HIS A 261 14.10 -8.88 21.87
CA HIS A 261 15.42 -9.51 21.89
C HIS A 261 15.33 -11.03 21.77
N ASN A 262 14.47 -11.65 22.57
CA ASN A 262 14.25 -13.09 22.59
C ASN A 262 13.70 -13.59 21.25
N TRP A 263 12.76 -12.86 20.64
CA TRP A 263 12.25 -13.15 19.31
C TRP A 263 13.35 -13.12 18.24
N LEU A 264 14.21 -12.09 18.23
CA LEU A 264 15.34 -12.01 17.30
C LEU A 264 16.37 -13.12 17.56
N ALA A 265 16.65 -13.43 18.83
CA ALA A 265 17.58 -14.51 19.22
C ALA A 265 17.05 -15.88 18.78
N LEU A 266 15.75 -16.15 18.90
CA LEU A 266 15.09 -17.35 18.37
C LEU A 266 15.35 -17.54 16.88
N HIS A 267 15.40 -16.43 16.11
CA HIS A 267 15.72 -16.45 14.69
C HIS A 267 17.24 -16.43 14.38
N GLY A 268 18.08 -16.62 15.39
CA GLY A 268 19.55 -16.58 15.27
C GLY A 268 20.11 -15.16 15.00
N ARG A 269 19.35 -14.12 15.37
CA ARG A 269 19.61 -12.72 15.05
C ARG A 269 19.60 -11.80 16.27
N GLY A 270 19.90 -12.33 17.46
CA GLY A 270 19.96 -11.51 18.69
C GLY A 270 20.88 -10.29 18.59
N GLN A 271 21.92 -10.34 17.75
CA GLN A 271 22.81 -9.20 17.48
C GLN A 271 22.12 -8.04 16.73
N ASP A 272 20.99 -8.27 16.10
CA ASP A 272 20.21 -7.22 15.42
C ASP A 272 19.25 -6.49 16.39
N TYR A 273 19.23 -6.88 17.66
CA TYR A 273 18.50 -6.16 18.70
C TYR A 273 19.19 -4.83 19.05
N CYS A 274 18.38 -3.81 19.21
CA CYS A 274 18.77 -2.53 19.78
C CYS A 274 17.66 -2.08 20.74
N GLN A 275 18.03 -1.68 21.94
CA GLN A 275 17.06 -1.11 22.86
C GLN A 275 16.65 0.28 22.41
N LEU A 276 15.40 0.44 22.05
CA LEU A 276 14.80 1.69 21.61
C LEU A 276 13.73 2.11 22.63
N ASN A 277 13.97 3.23 23.29
CA ASN A 277 13.03 3.85 24.21
C ASN A 277 12.98 5.35 23.95
N PRO A 278 11.81 6.00 24.10
CA PRO A 278 11.77 7.45 24.09
C PRO A 278 12.58 8.00 25.26
N GLN A 279 13.24 9.12 25.07
CA GLN A 279 13.91 9.86 26.13
C GLN A 279 12.86 10.41 27.11
N PRO A 280 13.21 10.56 28.40
CA PRO A 280 12.32 11.25 29.33
C PRO A 280 11.90 12.63 28.81
N MET A 281 10.61 12.96 28.91
CA MET A 281 10.03 14.19 28.41
C MET A 281 10.05 14.33 26.88
N ALA A 282 10.08 13.22 26.13
CA ALA A 282 9.89 13.27 24.68
C ALA A 282 8.58 13.93 24.31
N TYR A 283 8.60 14.79 23.27
CA TYR A 283 7.41 15.48 22.78
C TYR A 283 6.86 14.81 21.53
N TYR A 284 5.54 14.64 21.50
CA TYR A 284 4.78 14.13 20.38
C TYR A 284 3.73 15.15 19.91
N ASP A 285 3.49 15.21 18.59
CA ASP A 285 2.51 16.12 17.98
C ASP A 285 1.05 15.70 18.22
N GLY A 286 0.83 14.61 18.94
CA GLY A 286 -0.45 14.07 19.37
C GLY A 286 -0.29 12.75 20.10
N CYS A 287 -1.38 12.25 20.68
CA CYS A 287 -1.40 10.99 21.42
C CYS A 287 -2.69 10.20 21.16
N ILE A 288 -2.54 8.93 20.90
CA ILE A 288 -3.60 7.92 20.88
C ILE A 288 -3.45 7.09 22.14
N SER A 289 -4.25 7.35 23.17
CA SER A 289 -4.24 6.54 24.40
C SER A 289 -5.14 5.34 24.20
N VAL A 290 -4.57 4.12 24.33
CA VAL A 290 -5.25 2.85 24.15
C VAL A 290 -5.21 2.05 25.44
N ASP A 291 -6.37 1.82 26.04
CA ASP A 291 -6.52 0.86 27.13
C ASP A 291 -6.82 -0.52 26.54
N LEU A 292 -5.80 -1.38 26.52
CA LEU A 292 -5.88 -2.73 25.95
C LEU A 292 -6.92 -3.61 26.68
N SER A 293 -7.14 -3.36 27.98
CA SER A 293 -8.10 -4.14 28.79
C SER A 293 -9.55 -3.86 28.42
N ALA A 294 -9.80 -2.73 27.76
CA ALA A 294 -11.12 -2.31 27.31
C ALA A 294 -11.44 -2.68 25.85
N ILE A 295 -10.49 -3.26 25.11
CA ILE A 295 -10.73 -3.73 23.75
C ILE A 295 -11.59 -4.99 23.78
N LYS A 296 -12.50 -5.09 22.82
CA LYS A 296 -13.40 -6.23 22.59
C LYS A 296 -13.12 -6.85 21.22
N PRO A 297 -13.60 -8.08 20.94
CA PRO A 297 -13.56 -8.62 19.59
C PRO A 297 -14.26 -7.72 18.59
N MET A 298 -13.54 -7.34 17.52
CA MET A 298 -13.93 -6.35 16.52
C MET A 298 -14.20 -6.98 15.15
N ILE A 299 -15.04 -6.31 14.38
CA ILE A 299 -15.23 -6.58 12.96
C ILE A 299 -15.19 -5.26 12.19
N ALA A 300 -14.45 -5.21 11.07
CA ALA A 300 -14.58 -4.12 10.12
C ALA A 300 -15.43 -4.61 8.93
N LEU A 301 -16.64 -4.07 8.83
CA LEU A 301 -17.57 -4.39 7.75
C LEU A 301 -17.08 -3.82 6.40
N PRO A 302 -17.55 -4.34 5.25
CA PRO A 302 -17.24 -3.76 3.96
C PRO A 302 -17.58 -2.24 3.95
N PHE A 303 -16.88 -1.36 3.27
CA PHE A 303 -15.85 -1.59 2.25
C PHE A 303 -14.54 -0.89 2.64
N HIS A 304 -14.29 -0.69 3.93
CA HIS A 304 -13.07 -0.06 4.43
C HIS A 304 -12.69 -0.62 5.82
N PRO A 305 -11.37 -0.77 6.15
CA PRO A 305 -10.94 -1.22 7.48
C PRO A 305 -11.36 -0.32 8.65
N SER A 306 -11.76 0.92 8.40
CA SER A 306 -12.29 1.85 9.43
C SER A 306 -13.78 1.72 9.73
N ASN A 307 -14.50 0.86 8.99
CA ASN A 307 -15.92 0.60 9.23
C ASN A 307 -16.10 -0.43 10.35
N VAL A 308 -15.70 -0.08 11.57
CA VAL A 308 -15.52 -0.99 12.70
C VAL A 308 -16.67 -1.00 13.67
N TYR A 309 -16.98 -2.20 14.19
CA TYR A 309 -17.97 -2.46 15.23
C TYR A 309 -17.41 -3.51 16.20
N GLU A 310 -17.81 -3.46 17.46
CA GLU A 310 -17.73 -4.63 18.34
C GLU A 310 -18.65 -5.71 17.80
N ILE A 311 -18.22 -6.98 17.74
CA ILE A 311 -19.03 -8.07 17.17
C ILE A 311 -20.35 -8.21 17.93
N ASP A 312 -20.33 -8.06 19.26
CA ASP A 312 -21.53 -8.14 20.09
C ASP A 312 -22.49 -7.00 19.77
N THR A 313 -22.00 -5.78 19.54
CA THR A 313 -22.81 -4.63 19.13
C THR A 313 -23.43 -4.85 17.75
N LEU A 314 -22.69 -5.41 16.80
CA LEU A 314 -23.22 -5.78 15.49
C LEU A 314 -24.34 -6.83 15.63
N ASN A 315 -24.10 -7.90 16.39
CA ASN A 315 -25.10 -8.97 16.58
C ASN A 315 -26.41 -8.46 17.23
N GLN A 316 -26.35 -7.39 18.03
CA GLN A 316 -27.54 -6.75 18.63
C GLN A 316 -28.29 -5.83 17.66
N ASN A 317 -27.64 -5.34 16.59
CA ASN A 317 -28.17 -4.31 15.68
C ASN A 317 -28.06 -4.72 14.19
N LEU A 318 -28.13 -6.02 13.90
CA LEU A 318 -27.88 -6.58 12.56
C LEU A 318 -28.70 -5.88 11.45
N THR A 319 -30.01 -5.69 11.67
CA THR A 319 -30.91 -5.19 10.60
C THR A 319 -30.52 -3.80 10.11
N ASP A 320 -30.23 -2.88 11.00
CA ASP A 320 -29.93 -1.50 10.62
C ASP A 320 -28.54 -1.38 10.02
N ILE A 321 -27.55 -2.00 10.65
CA ILE A 321 -26.15 -1.96 10.18
C ILE A 321 -26.00 -2.67 8.82
N LEU A 322 -26.57 -3.86 8.64
CA LEU A 322 -26.46 -4.58 7.37
C LEU A 322 -27.19 -3.88 6.22
N ARG A 323 -28.31 -3.19 6.52
CA ARG A 323 -29.02 -2.37 5.52
C ARG A 323 -28.14 -1.22 5.00
N GLU A 324 -27.40 -0.55 5.87
CA GLU A 324 -26.45 0.50 5.47
C GLU A 324 -25.37 -0.08 4.53
N ILE A 325 -24.83 -1.27 4.84
CA ILE A 325 -23.83 -1.94 3.98
C ILE A 325 -24.43 -2.34 2.61
N GLU A 326 -25.68 -2.80 2.57
CA GLU A 326 -26.35 -3.11 1.31
C GLU A 326 -26.52 -1.87 0.42
N ILE A 327 -26.91 -0.73 1.00
CA ILE A 327 -27.02 0.56 0.29
C ILE A 327 -25.63 1.00 -0.22
N GLU A 328 -24.62 0.93 0.63
CA GLU A 328 -23.26 1.27 0.25
C GLU A 328 -22.73 0.34 -0.85
N SER A 329 -23.09 -0.95 -0.82
CA SER A 329 -22.69 -1.92 -1.84
C SER A 329 -23.18 -1.53 -3.24
N GLU A 330 -24.42 -1.04 -3.34
CA GLU A 330 -25.01 -0.56 -4.59
C GLU A 330 -24.29 0.70 -5.09
N ARG A 331 -23.93 1.62 -4.16
CA ARG A 331 -23.17 2.82 -4.47
C ARG A 331 -21.77 2.50 -5.03
N VAL A 332 -21.01 1.65 -4.36
CA VAL A 332 -19.64 1.28 -4.79
C VAL A 332 -19.63 0.42 -6.05
N ALA A 333 -20.72 -0.29 -6.35
CA ALA A 333 -20.91 -1.02 -7.60
C ALA A 333 -21.52 -0.14 -8.73
N HIS A 334 -21.72 1.16 -8.48
CA HIS A 334 -22.35 2.10 -9.43
C HIS A 334 -23.69 1.58 -10.00
N GLY A 335 -24.51 0.99 -9.14
CA GLY A 335 -25.80 0.41 -9.51
C GLY A 335 -25.76 -0.87 -10.35
N LYS A 336 -24.57 -1.42 -10.64
CA LYS A 336 -24.41 -2.63 -11.47
C LYS A 336 -24.66 -3.93 -10.71
N ALA A 337 -24.49 -3.92 -9.40
CA ALA A 337 -24.70 -5.06 -8.49
C ALA A 337 -24.99 -4.56 -7.09
N ARG A 338 -25.57 -5.41 -6.23
CA ARG A 338 -25.88 -5.13 -4.84
C ARG A 338 -25.70 -6.40 -4.01
N LEU A 339 -25.20 -6.27 -2.77
CA LEU A 339 -25.19 -7.34 -1.78
C LEU A 339 -26.58 -7.47 -1.15
N SER A 340 -26.98 -8.70 -0.84
CA SER A 340 -28.09 -9.03 0.04
C SER A 340 -27.54 -9.68 1.30
N LEU A 341 -27.42 -8.93 2.38
CA LEU A 341 -26.89 -9.41 3.65
C LEU A 341 -27.99 -9.73 4.67
N LEU A 342 -29.13 -9.05 4.58
CA LEU A 342 -30.26 -9.26 5.49
C LEU A 342 -30.89 -10.65 5.32
N ASP A 343 -30.86 -11.21 4.12
CA ASP A 343 -31.33 -12.57 3.84
C ASP A 343 -30.41 -13.67 4.38
N LYS A 344 -29.24 -13.31 4.89
CA LYS A 344 -28.28 -14.20 5.56
C LYS A 344 -28.43 -14.20 7.09
N VAL A 345 -29.38 -13.45 7.63
CA VAL A 345 -29.63 -13.43 9.07
C VAL A 345 -30.57 -14.60 9.41
N GLU A 346 -30.00 -15.59 10.07
CA GLU A 346 -30.70 -16.79 10.53
C GLU A 346 -30.59 -16.91 12.04
N ASN A 347 -31.68 -17.18 12.73
CA ASN A 347 -31.74 -17.31 14.21
C ASN A 347 -31.10 -16.12 14.97
N GLY A 348 -31.19 -14.91 14.41
CA GLY A 348 -30.63 -13.71 15.01
C GLY A 348 -29.12 -13.56 14.86
N ARG A 349 -28.47 -14.35 14.00
CA ARG A 349 -27.05 -14.25 13.64
C ARG A 349 -26.83 -14.15 12.16
N LEU A 350 -25.79 -13.41 11.76
CA LEU A 350 -25.35 -13.34 10.37
C LEU A 350 -24.59 -14.61 10.00
N LYS A 351 -25.05 -15.32 8.96
CA LYS A 351 -24.33 -16.46 8.40
C LYS A 351 -23.39 -15.99 7.30
N VAL A 352 -22.08 -16.26 7.45
CA VAL A 352 -21.04 -15.94 6.46
C VAL A 352 -20.67 -17.18 5.65
N GLN A 353 -20.13 -17.00 4.46
CA GLN A 353 -19.87 -18.11 3.54
C GLN A 353 -18.42 -18.56 3.50
N GLN A 354 -17.50 -17.71 4.00
CA GLN A 354 -16.07 -18.01 3.96
C GLN A 354 -15.33 -17.37 5.13
N GLY A 355 -14.39 -18.11 5.72
CA GLY A 355 -13.39 -17.63 6.66
C GLY A 355 -11.99 -17.78 6.08
N ILE A 356 -11.13 -16.79 6.25
CA ILE A 356 -9.73 -16.84 5.82
C ILE A 356 -8.82 -16.28 6.91
N ILE A 357 -7.78 -17.05 7.27
CA ILE A 357 -6.69 -16.62 8.14
C ILE A 357 -5.41 -16.64 7.30
N ALA A 358 -4.89 -15.48 6.91
CA ALA A 358 -3.83 -15.42 5.92
C ALA A 358 -2.92 -14.20 6.05
N GLY A 359 -1.82 -14.24 5.30
CA GLY A 359 -0.92 -13.12 5.09
C GLY A 359 -0.05 -12.79 6.30
N CYS A 360 0.48 -11.58 6.26
CA CYS A 360 1.44 -11.08 7.25
C CYS A 360 0.80 -10.65 8.58
N SER A 361 -0.52 -10.46 8.62
CA SER A 361 -1.27 -10.14 9.84
C SER A 361 -1.90 -11.39 10.46
N GLY A 362 -2.57 -12.24 9.66
CA GLY A 362 -3.33 -13.39 10.16
C GLY A 362 -2.55 -14.70 10.21
N GLY A 363 -1.61 -14.92 9.28
CA GLY A 363 -0.92 -16.20 9.12
C GLY A 363 0.28 -16.42 10.04
N ASN A 364 0.53 -15.58 11.06
CA ASN A 364 1.61 -15.78 12.01
C ASN A 364 1.35 -16.96 12.95
N TYR A 365 2.37 -17.40 13.68
CA TYR A 365 2.33 -18.59 14.49
C TYR A 365 1.22 -18.54 15.54
N GLU A 366 1.14 -17.50 16.36
CA GLU A 366 0.19 -17.40 17.47
C GLU A 366 -1.27 -17.36 16.99
N ASN A 367 -1.56 -16.69 15.88
CA ASN A 367 -2.91 -16.61 15.33
C ASN A 367 -3.39 -17.97 14.80
N VAL A 368 -2.50 -18.76 14.16
CA VAL A 368 -2.85 -20.10 13.67
C VAL A 368 -3.04 -21.06 14.84
N ILE A 369 -2.22 -20.97 15.90
CA ILE A 369 -2.42 -21.74 17.15
C ILE A 369 -3.76 -21.40 17.79
N ALA A 370 -4.10 -20.12 17.93
CA ALA A 370 -5.38 -19.69 18.48
C ALA A 370 -6.57 -20.27 17.70
N ALA A 371 -6.50 -20.24 16.37
CA ALA A 371 -7.52 -20.84 15.52
C ALA A 371 -7.64 -22.36 15.72
N ALA A 372 -6.51 -23.07 15.82
CA ALA A 372 -6.50 -24.50 16.06
C ALA A 372 -7.07 -24.87 17.45
N ASN A 373 -6.78 -24.07 18.47
CA ASN A 373 -7.33 -24.29 19.81
C ASN A 373 -8.87 -24.21 19.82
N ALA A 374 -9.44 -23.24 19.10
CA ALA A 374 -10.89 -23.09 18.97
C ALA A 374 -11.54 -24.24 18.15
N LEU A 375 -10.80 -24.82 17.22
CA LEU A 375 -11.31 -25.83 16.28
C LEU A 375 -10.99 -27.27 16.69
N ARG A 376 -10.15 -27.49 17.69
CA ARG A 376 -9.78 -28.83 18.12
C ARG A 376 -11.01 -29.62 18.57
N GLY A 377 -11.30 -30.73 17.89
CA GLY A 377 -12.48 -31.56 18.13
C GLY A 377 -13.82 -30.96 17.68
N GLN A 378 -13.79 -29.84 17.01
CA GLN A 378 -14.95 -29.16 16.39
C GLN A 378 -15.05 -29.49 14.91
N SER A 379 -16.08 -28.97 14.24
CA SER A 379 -16.29 -29.08 12.81
C SER A 379 -16.73 -27.73 12.24
N CYS A 380 -16.17 -27.35 11.09
CA CYS A 380 -16.61 -26.18 10.32
C CYS A 380 -17.99 -26.39 9.65
N GLY A 381 -18.61 -27.57 9.82
CA GLY A 381 -19.85 -27.94 9.14
C GLY A 381 -19.61 -28.50 7.74
N ASN A 382 -20.72 -28.81 7.05
CA ASN A 382 -20.72 -29.45 5.74
C ASN A 382 -21.66 -28.75 4.73
N ASP A 383 -21.96 -27.47 4.95
CA ASP A 383 -22.75 -26.66 4.05
C ASP A 383 -21.89 -25.66 3.24
N THR A 384 -22.35 -24.43 3.05
CA THR A 384 -21.67 -23.42 2.20
C THR A 384 -20.45 -22.78 2.86
N PHE A 385 -20.30 -22.85 4.18
CA PHE A 385 -19.14 -22.23 4.86
C PHE A 385 -17.85 -23.01 4.59
N SER A 386 -16.78 -22.27 4.33
CA SER A 386 -15.43 -22.83 4.19
C SER A 386 -14.40 -22.01 4.95
N LEU A 387 -13.41 -22.68 5.54
CA LEU A 387 -12.28 -22.03 6.21
C LEU A 387 -10.97 -22.35 5.48
N ALA A 388 -10.18 -21.33 5.14
CA ALA A 388 -8.82 -21.50 4.62
C ALA A 388 -7.80 -20.84 5.57
N VAL A 389 -6.68 -21.55 5.83
CA VAL A 389 -5.58 -21.08 6.69
C VAL A 389 -4.28 -21.11 5.92
N TYR A 390 -3.57 -19.99 5.91
CA TYR A 390 -2.30 -19.79 5.22
C TYR A 390 -1.20 -19.38 6.22
N PRO A 391 -0.40 -20.32 6.75
CA PRO A 391 0.77 -19.94 7.52
C PRO A 391 1.69 -19.00 6.74
N SER A 392 2.22 -17.97 7.40
CA SER A 392 2.91 -16.86 6.74
C SER A 392 4.28 -17.21 6.16
N SER A 393 4.90 -18.32 6.62
CA SER A 393 6.17 -18.83 6.10
C SER A 393 6.29 -20.34 6.25
N GLN A 394 7.22 -20.95 5.51
CA GLN A 394 7.53 -22.37 5.64
C GLN A 394 8.10 -22.75 7.01
N PRO A 395 8.97 -21.94 7.67
CA PRO A 395 9.35 -22.21 9.06
C PRO A 395 8.14 -22.29 10.02
N VAL A 396 7.22 -21.34 9.93
CA VAL A 396 5.96 -21.34 10.71
C VAL A 396 5.15 -22.60 10.40
N PHE A 397 4.93 -22.89 9.12
CA PHE A 397 4.15 -24.07 8.69
C PHE A 397 4.77 -25.37 9.18
N MET A 398 6.09 -25.49 9.11
CA MET A 398 6.81 -26.69 9.52
C MET A 398 6.68 -26.95 11.03
N ASP A 399 6.78 -25.92 11.87
CA ASP A 399 6.62 -26.06 13.30
C ASP A 399 5.17 -26.41 13.69
N LEU A 400 4.18 -25.75 13.07
CA LEU A 400 2.76 -26.11 13.22
C LEU A 400 2.49 -27.57 12.84
N ALA A 401 3.12 -28.07 11.76
CA ALA A 401 2.99 -29.45 11.32
C ALA A 401 3.63 -30.43 12.33
N LYS A 402 4.85 -30.13 12.81
CA LYS A 402 5.56 -30.93 13.83
C LYS A 402 4.75 -31.06 15.14
N LYS A 403 3.99 -30.03 15.50
CA LYS A 403 3.15 -30.00 16.71
C LYS A 403 1.74 -30.56 16.52
N GLY A 404 1.41 -31.06 15.32
CA GLY A 404 0.10 -31.64 15.03
C GLY A 404 -1.03 -30.62 14.78
N VAL A 405 -0.73 -29.32 14.84
CA VAL A 405 -1.71 -28.23 14.68
C VAL A 405 -2.37 -28.27 13.28
N VAL A 406 -1.58 -28.61 12.26
CA VAL A 406 -2.10 -28.78 10.89
C VAL A 406 -3.12 -29.91 10.83
N ALA A 407 -2.88 -31.03 11.53
CA ALA A 407 -3.80 -32.16 11.59
C ALA A 407 -5.10 -31.79 12.32
N ASP A 408 -5.03 -31.03 13.42
CA ASP A 408 -6.21 -30.55 14.15
C ASP A 408 -7.10 -29.68 13.25
N LEU A 409 -6.50 -28.72 12.50
CA LEU A 409 -7.22 -27.85 11.59
C LEU A 409 -7.87 -28.62 10.43
N ILE A 410 -7.14 -29.56 9.81
CA ILE A 410 -7.68 -30.41 8.74
C ILE A 410 -8.81 -31.29 9.29
N GLY A 411 -8.64 -31.84 10.48
CA GLY A 411 -9.67 -32.65 11.16
C GLY A 411 -10.97 -31.89 11.40
N ALA A 412 -10.89 -30.57 11.64
CA ALA A 412 -12.04 -29.70 11.75
C ALA A 412 -12.68 -29.32 10.40
N GLY A 413 -12.05 -29.64 9.27
CA GLY A 413 -12.52 -29.30 7.92
C GLY A 413 -11.89 -28.04 7.31
N ALA A 414 -10.85 -27.46 7.92
CA ALA A 414 -10.13 -26.33 7.35
C ALA A 414 -9.23 -26.75 6.19
N ILE A 415 -9.10 -25.88 5.20
CA ILE A 415 -8.19 -26.05 4.05
C ILE A 415 -6.86 -25.36 4.40
N ILE A 416 -5.78 -26.15 4.47
CA ILE A 416 -4.45 -25.59 4.74
C ILE A 416 -3.73 -25.32 3.43
N ARG A 417 -3.21 -24.10 3.32
CA ARG A 417 -2.47 -23.64 2.15
C ARG A 417 -1.06 -23.20 2.56
N THR A 418 -0.23 -22.84 1.57
CA THR A 418 1.12 -22.33 1.80
C THR A 418 1.14 -20.79 1.82
N ALA A 419 2.28 -20.19 2.18
CA ALA A 419 2.47 -18.75 2.24
C ALA A 419 2.12 -18.07 0.90
N PHE A 420 1.11 -17.21 0.92
CA PHE A 420 0.57 -16.53 -0.25
C PHE A 420 -0.22 -15.28 0.14
N CYS A 421 -0.02 -14.17 -0.55
CA CYS A 421 -0.73 -12.91 -0.31
C CYS A 421 -2.04 -12.78 -1.11
N GLY A 422 -2.36 -13.72 -1.98
CA GLY A 422 -3.52 -13.66 -2.88
C GLY A 422 -4.85 -13.26 -2.23
N PRO A 423 -5.23 -13.83 -1.07
CA PRO A 423 -6.45 -13.44 -0.38
C PRO A 423 -6.54 -11.96 0.02
N CYS A 424 -5.40 -11.27 0.16
CA CYS A 424 -5.38 -9.84 0.51
C CYS A 424 -5.74 -8.91 -0.66
N PHE A 425 -5.67 -9.39 -1.93
CA PHE A 425 -5.86 -8.53 -3.11
C PHE A 425 -6.65 -9.15 -4.26
N GLY A 426 -7.38 -10.24 -4.00
CA GLY A 426 -8.32 -10.84 -4.97
C GLY A 426 -7.67 -11.76 -6.00
N ALA A 427 -6.52 -12.35 -5.71
CA ALA A 427 -5.85 -13.34 -6.57
C ALA A 427 -6.02 -14.78 -6.07
N GLY A 428 -7.03 -15.08 -5.29
CA GLY A 428 -7.36 -16.41 -4.80
C GLY A 428 -8.44 -16.38 -3.74
N ASP A 429 -9.11 -17.52 -3.53
CA ASP A 429 -10.20 -17.68 -2.59
C ASP A 429 -11.30 -16.61 -2.70
N THR A 430 -11.72 -16.33 -3.94
CA THR A 430 -12.85 -15.43 -4.21
C THR A 430 -14.12 -16.06 -3.64
N PRO A 431 -14.93 -15.32 -2.85
CA PRO A 431 -16.21 -15.84 -2.34
C PRO A 431 -17.21 -16.11 -3.45
N ILE A 432 -18.27 -16.85 -3.14
CA ILE A 432 -19.42 -17.01 -4.04
C ILE A 432 -20.10 -15.65 -4.28
N ASN A 433 -20.84 -15.55 -5.39
CA ASN A 433 -21.65 -14.37 -5.65
C ASN A 433 -22.61 -14.10 -4.48
N ASN A 434 -22.78 -12.87 -4.09
CA ASN A 434 -23.51 -12.44 -2.90
C ASN A 434 -22.95 -13.00 -1.58
N GLY A 435 -21.69 -13.50 -1.56
CA GLY A 435 -21.04 -14.04 -0.37
C GLY A 435 -20.38 -12.95 0.49
N LEU A 436 -20.38 -13.16 1.79
CA LEU A 436 -19.56 -12.42 2.74
C LEU A 436 -18.43 -13.32 3.25
N SER A 437 -17.19 -12.86 3.07
CA SER A 437 -15.97 -13.50 3.58
C SER A 437 -15.46 -12.76 4.81
N ILE A 438 -15.23 -13.45 5.92
CA ILE A 438 -14.55 -12.89 7.09
C ILE A 438 -13.07 -13.24 7.02
N ARG A 439 -12.19 -12.25 7.14
CA ARG A 439 -10.76 -12.46 6.93
C ARG A 439 -9.90 -11.81 8.00
N HIS A 440 -8.91 -12.55 8.49
CA HIS A 440 -7.74 -11.97 9.14
C HIS A 440 -6.70 -11.71 8.04
N THR A 441 -6.87 -10.62 7.35
CA THR A 441 -5.99 -10.04 6.32
C THR A 441 -5.98 -8.53 6.51
N THR A 442 -5.41 -7.76 5.58
CA THR A 442 -5.18 -6.33 5.82
C THR A 442 -6.25 -5.42 5.25
N ARG A 443 -7.02 -5.82 4.22
CA ARG A 443 -7.94 -4.93 3.49
C ARG A 443 -9.24 -5.59 3.11
N ASN A 444 -10.30 -4.77 3.08
CA ASN A 444 -11.65 -5.15 2.67
C ASN A 444 -12.29 -4.13 1.70
N PHE A 445 -11.48 -3.45 0.88
CA PHE A 445 -11.93 -2.49 -0.13
C PHE A 445 -12.87 -3.16 -1.16
N PRO A 446 -13.73 -2.39 -1.85
CA PRO A 446 -14.63 -2.92 -2.86
C PRO A 446 -13.91 -3.76 -3.92
N ASN A 447 -14.48 -4.91 -4.27
CA ASN A 447 -14.00 -5.86 -5.29
C ASN A 447 -12.58 -6.43 -5.04
N ARG A 448 -12.02 -6.18 -3.85
CA ARG A 448 -10.69 -6.67 -3.47
C ARG A 448 -10.67 -8.17 -3.19
N GLU A 449 -11.82 -8.78 -3.05
CA GLU A 449 -12.02 -10.23 -2.95
C GLU A 449 -12.04 -10.93 -4.31
N GLY A 450 -12.13 -10.18 -5.43
CA GLY A 450 -12.08 -10.68 -6.80
C GLY A 450 -13.39 -10.68 -7.57
N SER A 451 -14.51 -10.20 -7.01
CA SER A 451 -15.79 -10.06 -7.75
C SER A 451 -15.72 -8.99 -8.84
N LYS A 452 -16.55 -9.15 -9.88
CA LYS A 452 -16.61 -8.26 -11.05
C LYS A 452 -18.03 -7.70 -11.24
N PRO A 453 -18.34 -6.52 -10.68
CA PRO A 453 -19.70 -5.93 -10.78
C PRO A 453 -20.19 -5.74 -12.21
N ALA A 454 -19.29 -5.47 -13.17
CA ALA A 454 -19.65 -5.39 -14.60
C ALA A 454 -20.24 -6.68 -15.16
N ASN A 455 -19.97 -7.85 -14.53
CA ASN A 455 -20.54 -9.15 -14.86
C ASN A 455 -21.72 -9.52 -13.94
N GLY A 456 -22.27 -8.57 -13.18
CA GLY A 456 -23.34 -8.81 -12.20
C GLY A 456 -22.87 -9.54 -10.93
N GLN A 457 -21.56 -9.62 -10.70
CA GLN A 457 -20.98 -10.27 -9.51
C GLN A 457 -20.77 -9.24 -8.40
N MET A 458 -21.15 -9.60 -7.19
CA MET A 458 -20.86 -8.84 -5.98
C MET A 458 -20.59 -9.81 -4.84
N SER A 459 -19.49 -9.64 -4.16
CA SER A 459 -19.18 -10.25 -2.88
C SER A 459 -18.41 -9.25 -2.03
N ALA A 460 -18.18 -9.54 -0.77
CA ALA A 460 -17.48 -8.59 0.10
C ALA A 460 -16.64 -9.29 1.16
N VAL A 461 -15.72 -8.52 1.73
CA VAL A 461 -14.87 -8.93 2.84
C VAL A 461 -15.20 -8.10 4.07
N ALA A 462 -15.29 -8.76 5.22
CA ALA A 462 -15.18 -8.14 6.54
C ALA A 462 -13.88 -8.59 7.20
N LEU A 463 -13.21 -7.69 7.92
CA LEU A 463 -11.97 -8.03 8.63
C LEU A 463 -12.28 -8.41 10.08
N MET A 464 -11.70 -9.50 10.54
CA MET A 464 -11.83 -10.01 11.92
C MET A 464 -10.54 -10.66 12.38
N ASP A 465 -10.36 -10.79 13.71
CA ASP A 465 -9.27 -11.58 14.27
C ASP A 465 -9.45 -13.09 14.03
N ALA A 466 -8.34 -13.80 13.90
CA ALA A 466 -8.33 -15.27 13.72
C ALA A 466 -9.12 -16.03 14.78
N ARG A 467 -9.16 -15.52 16.02
CA ARG A 467 -9.93 -16.10 17.12
C ARG A 467 -11.43 -16.06 16.83
N SER A 468 -11.96 -14.91 16.45
CA SER A 468 -13.38 -14.75 16.10
C SER A 468 -13.75 -15.46 14.80
N ILE A 469 -12.81 -15.54 13.82
CA ILE A 469 -13.00 -16.36 12.61
C ILE A 469 -13.12 -17.85 12.99
N ALA A 470 -12.24 -18.35 13.85
CA ALA A 470 -12.29 -19.74 14.29
C ALA A 470 -13.53 -20.06 15.13
N ALA A 471 -13.96 -19.15 16.01
CA ALA A 471 -15.22 -19.26 16.75
C ALA A 471 -16.42 -19.32 15.80
N THR A 472 -16.45 -18.47 14.76
CA THR A 472 -17.47 -18.48 13.70
C THR A 472 -17.44 -19.81 12.91
N ALA A 473 -16.25 -20.33 12.59
CA ALA A 473 -16.09 -21.62 11.91
C ALA A 473 -16.60 -22.79 12.77
N ALA A 474 -16.25 -22.81 14.06
CA ALA A 474 -16.75 -23.84 15.01
C ALA A 474 -18.28 -23.80 15.17
N ASN A 475 -18.91 -22.66 14.87
CA ASN A 475 -20.36 -22.47 14.86
C ASN A 475 -20.96 -22.53 13.44
N GLY A 476 -20.34 -23.30 12.52
CA GLY A 476 -20.88 -23.57 11.19
C GLY A 476 -21.08 -22.32 10.29
N GLY A 477 -20.29 -21.25 10.52
CA GLY A 477 -20.36 -20.01 9.75
C GLY A 477 -21.30 -18.93 10.33
N TYR A 478 -21.92 -19.16 11.49
CA TYR A 478 -22.68 -18.11 12.18
C TYR A 478 -21.74 -17.19 12.95
N LEU A 479 -21.80 -15.89 12.65
CA LEU A 479 -20.91 -14.87 13.21
C LEU A 479 -20.87 -14.94 14.75
N THR A 480 -19.72 -15.27 15.27
CA THR A 480 -19.49 -15.58 16.70
C THR A 480 -18.29 -14.79 17.20
N SER A 481 -18.45 -14.11 18.33
CA SER A 481 -17.37 -13.42 19.03
C SER A 481 -16.43 -14.44 19.68
N ALA A 482 -15.12 -14.20 19.66
CA ALA A 482 -14.16 -15.03 20.39
C ALA A 482 -14.41 -15.05 21.89
N SER A 483 -15.09 -14.05 22.45
CA SER A 483 -15.48 -13.99 23.86
C SER A 483 -16.50 -15.06 24.27
N GLU A 484 -17.15 -15.73 23.31
CA GLU A 484 -18.07 -16.84 23.56
C GLU A 484 -17.36 -18.19 23.82
N LEU A 485 -16.03 -18.26 23.63
CA LEU A 485 -15.20 -19.46 23.85
C LEU A 485 -14.17 -19.22 24.95
N ASP A 486 -13.76 -20.30 25.60
CA ASP A 486 -12.72 -20.31 26.64
C ASP A 486 -11.65 -21.36 26.29
N CYS A 487 -10.77 -21.06 25.35
CA CYS A 487 -9.76 -21.96 24.80
C CYS A 487 -8.45 -21.27 24.39
N TRP A 488 -8.21 -20.06 24.87
CA TRP A 488 -7.17 -19.17 24.31
C TRP A 488 -5.83 -19.19 25.04
N ASP A 489 -5.68 -19.94 26.13
CA ASP A 489 -4.53 -19.91 27.05
C ASP A 489 -3.36 -20.83 26.64
N ASN A 490 -3.56 -21.73 25.69
CA ASN A 490 -2.55 -22.70 25.27
C ASN A 490 -1.84 -22.25 23.98
N VAL A 491 -0.73 -21.55 24.12
CA VAL A 491 0.16 -21.17 23.00
C VAL A 491 1.52 -21.86 23.22
N PRO A 492 1.81 -22.96 22.51
CA PRO A 492 3.11 -23.62 22.57
C PRO A 492 4.23 -22.69 22.08
N GLU A 493 5.42 -22.78 22.69
CA GLU A 493 6.58 -22.01 22.28
C GLU A 493 6.92 -22.30 20.80
N TYR A 494 7.16 -21.24 20.01
CA TYR A 494 7.57 -21.36 18.62
C TYR A 494 9.02 -21.84 18.51
N ALA A 495 9.29 -22.76 17.60
CA ALA A 495 10.62 -23.26 17.29
C ALA A 495 10.99 -22.93 15.84
N PHE A 496 11.73 -21.83 15.64
CA PHE A 496 12.18 -21.42 14.32
C PHE A 496 13.23 -22.39 13.76
N ASP A 497 12.97 -22.90 12.56
CA ASP A 497 13.91 -23.74 11.80
C ASP A 497 14.19 -23.08 10.46
N VAL A 498 15.42 -22.60 10.29
CA VAL A 498 15.88 -21.87 9.09
C VAL A 498 16.06 -22.76 7.86
N THR A 499 15.96 -24.10 8.00
CA THR A 499 16.23 -25.07 6.94
C THR A 499 15.48 -24.79 5.62
N PRO A 500 14.18 -24.47 5.61
CA PRO A 500 13.48 -24.11 4.37
C PRO A 500 14.13 -22.94 3.63
N TYR A 501 14.60 -21.92 4.35
CA TYR A 501 15.27 -20.78 3.75
C TYR A 501 16.66 -21.15 3.22
N LYS A 502 17.47 -21.88 3.99
CA LYS A 502 18.80 -22.35 3.53
C LYS A 502 18.72 -23.16 2.25
N ASN A 503 17.69 -23.96 2.08
CA ASN A 503 17.52 -24.84 0.93
C ASN A 503 16.94 -24.15 -0.31
N ARG A 504 16.18 -23.06 -0.13
CA ARG A 504 15.38 -22.50 -1.23
C ARG A 504 15.70 -21.05 -1.58
N VAL A 505 16.15 -20.24 -0.63
CA VAL A 505 16.41 -18.81 -0.85
C VAL A 505 17.79 -18.62 -1.46
N TYR A 506 17.88 -17.91 -2.59
CA TYR A 506 19.15 -17.53 -3.19
C TYR A 506 19.71 -16.28 -2.50
N GLN A 507 20.95 -16.38 -2.00
CA GLN A 507 21.65 -15.33 -1.25
C GLN A 507 22.73 -14.67 -2.12
N GLY A 508 22.31 -13.92 -3.15
CA GLY A 508 23.23 -13.27 -4.08
C GLY A 508 23.99 -12.09 -3.48
N PHE A 509 23.43 -11.41 -2.50
CA PHE A 509 24.11 -10.31 -1.83
C PHE A 509 25.39 -10.76 -1.13
N VAL A 510 25.36 -11.95 -0.52
CA VAL A 510 26.54 -12.56 0.13
C VAL A 510 27.49 -13.17 -0.91
N LYS A 511 26.95 -13.83 -1.94
CA LYS A 511 27.75 -14.48 -2.99
C LYS A 511 28.39 -13.51 -3.97
N GLY A 512 27.86 -12.28 -4.04
CA GLY A 512 28.25 -11.27 -5.03
C GLY A 512 27.50 -11.39 -6.35
N ALA A 513 27.57 -10.31 -7.13
CA ALA A 513 27.01 -10.25 -8.47
C ALA A 513 27.77 -11.16 -9.45
N THR A 514 27.06 -11.74 -10.42
CA THR A 514 27.62 -12.57 -11.47
C THR A 514 27.50 -11.91 -12.85
N GLN A 515 28.10 -12.48 -13.87
CA GLN A 515 27.96 -12.03 -15.27
C GLN A 515 26.77 -12.71 -15.98
N GLN A 516 25.89 -13.37 -15.25
CA GLN A 516 24.71 -14.03 -15.82
C GLN A 516 23.80 -13.03 -16.54
N PRO A 517 23.29 -13.35 -17.74
CA PRO A 517 22.32 -12.49 -18.41
C PRO A 517 20.98 -12.50 -17.68
N LEU A 518 20.22 -11.43 -17.83
CA LEU A 518 18.80 -11.42 -17.43
C LEU A 518 18.02 -12.37 -18.35
N ILE A 519 17.10 -13.13 -17.76
CA ILE A 519 16.24 -14.06 -18.49
C ILE A 519 14.85 -13.43 -18.63
N TYR A 520 14.48 -13.09 -19.87
CA TYR A 520 13.20 -12.49 -20.21
C TYR A 520 12.22 -13.57 -20.66
N GLY A 521 11.01 -13.56 -20.07
CA GLY A 521 9.88 -14.29 -20.64
C GLY A 521 9.24 -13.52 -21.80
N PRO A 522 8.41 -14.15 -22.62
CA PRO A 522 7.79 -13.50 -23.79
C PRO A 522 6.86 -12.33 -23.44
N ASN A 523 6.32 -12.31 -22.22
CA ASN A 523 5.45 -11.24 -21.70
C ASN A 523 6.22 -10.10 -21.02
N ILE A 524 7.51 -10.24 -20.71
CA ILE A 524 8.32 -9.18 -20.10
C ILE A 524 8.77 -8.21 -21.20
N LYS A 525 8.38 -6.95 -21.08
CA LYS A 525 8.70 -5.88 -22.04
C LYS A 525 9.40 -4.74 -21.34
N ASP A 526 10.43 -4.18 -22.00
CA ASP A 526 11.08 -2.95 -21.53
C ASP A 526 10.12 -1.75 -21.64
N TRP A 527 10.45 -0.66 -20.93
CA TRP A 527 9.72 0.59 -21.02
C TRP A 527 9.83 1.20 -22.42
N PRO A 528 8.77 1.82 -22.95
CA PRO A 528 8.87 2.60 -24.17
C PRO A 528 9.74 3.84 -23.96
N GLU A 529 10.26 4.41 -25.04
CA GLU A 529 10.94 5.71 -24.98
C GLU A 529 9.94 6.80 -24.63
N LEU A 530 10.33 7.70 -23.72
CA LEU A 530 9.52 8.82 -23.25
C LEU A 530 10.23 10.13 -23.66
N GLY A 531 9.48 11.07 -24.25
CA GLY A 531 9.99 12.37 -24.64
C GLY A 531 10.22 13.31 -23.45
N ALA A 532 11.13 14.28 -23.61
CA ALA A 532 11.30 15.37 -22.66
C ALA A 532 10.17 16.41 -22.86
N LEU A 533 9.74 17.04 -21.77
CA LEU A 533 8.69 18.06 -21.77
C LEU A 533 9.10 19.25 -22.68
N THR A 534 8.18 19.75 -23.49
CA THR A 534 8.36 21.00 -24.27
C THR A 534 7.93 22.24 -23.48
N ASP A 535 8.20 23.43 -24.00
CA ASP A 535 7.83 24.68 -23.30
C ASP A 535 6.33 24.95 -23.31
N ASN A 536 5.65 24.50 -24.37
CA ASN A 536 4.19 24.60 -24.50
C ASN A 536 3.61 23.21 -24.68
N ILE A 537 2.42 23.00 -24.16
CA ILE A 537 1.74 21.70 -24.24
C ILE A 537 0.27 21.87 -24.61
N VAL A 538 -0.27 20.84 -25.27
CA VAL A 538 -1.70 20.67 -25.53
C VAL A 538 -2.13 19.36 -24.91
N LEU A 539 -3.04 19.43 -23.93
CA LEU A 539 -3.60 18.28 -23.25
C LEU A 539 -4.98 17.95 -23.82
N LYS A 540 -5.20 16.73 -24.27
CA LYS A 540 -6.56 16.24 -24.59
C LYS A 540 -7.21 15.67 -23.35
N VAL A 541 -8.41 16.14 -23.04
CA VAL A 541 -9.22 15.59 -21.93
C VAL A 541 -9.70 14.20 -22.33
N CYS A 542 -9.07 13.16 -21.79
CA CYS A 542 -9.38 11.77 -22.13
C CYS A 542 -10.24 11.08 -21.09
N SER A 543 -10.33 11.61 -19.86
CA SER A 543 -11.26 11.16 -18.83
C SER A 543 -11.59 12.28 -17.85
N LYS A 544 -12.83 12.30 -17.35
CA LYS A 544 -13.32 13.26 -16.34
C LYS A 544 -14.12 12.50 -15.28
N ILE A 545 -13.56 12.42 -14.06
CA ILE A 545 -14.12 11.64 -12.95
C ILE A 545 -14.54 12.61 -11.85
N LEU A 546 -15.83 12.64 -11.55
CA LEU A 546 -16.43 13.58 -10.60
C LEU A 546 -16.74 12.95 -9.22
N ASP A 547 -16.35 11.68 -9.00
CA ASP A 547 -16.49 11.07 -7.69
C ASP A 547 -15.54 11.74 -6.69
N GLU A 548 -15.99 11.81 -5.43
CA GLU A 548 -15.26 12.44 -4.34
C GLU A 548 -13.83 11.90 -4.17
N VAL A 549 -13.63 10.59 -4.34
CA VAL A 549 -12.33 9.93 -4.30
C VAL A 549 -12.24 8.93 -5.45
N THR A 550 -11.09 8.91 -6.15
CA THR A 550 -10.78 7.87 -7.14
C THR A 550 -9.63 7.02 -6.62
N THR A 551 -9.91 5.73 -6.40
CA THR A 551 -8.91 4.80 -5.87
C THR A 551 -7.89 4.37 -6.94
N THR A 552 -6.73 3.89 -6.50
CA THR A 552 -5.74 3.30 -7.42
C THR A 552 -6.25 2.01 -8.08
N ASP A 553 -7.19 1.29 -7.45
CA ASP A 553 -7.83 0.10 -8.04
C ASP A 553 -8.86 0.44 -9.14
N GLU A 554 -9.40 1.67 -9.13
CA GLU A 554 -10.18 2.21 -10.25
C GLU A 554 -9.28 2.71 -11.38
N LEU A 555 -8.14 3.31 -11.04
CA LEU A 555 -7.14 3.74 -12.03
C LEU A 555 -6.49 2.54 -12.73
N ILE A 556 -6.13 1.49 -11.99
CA ILE A 556 -5.61 0.22 -12.50
C ILE A 556 -6.01 -0.94 -11.60
N PRO A 557 -6.85 -1.90 -12.05
CA PRO A 557 -7.33 -3.01 -11.23
C PRO A 557 -6.20 -3.92 -10.72
N SER A 558 -5.96 -3.96 -9.40
CA SER A 558 -4.79 -4.64 -8.81
C SER A 558 -4.79 -6.15 -8.96
N GLY A 559 -5.87 -6.82 -8.58
CA GLY A 559 -5.96 -8.30 -8.61
C GLY A 559 -6.03 -8.83 -10.03
N GLU A 560 -6.90 -8.28 -10.85
CA GLU A 560 -7.16 -8.69 -12.23
C GLU A 560 -5.93 -8.56 -13.14
N THR A 561 -5.08 -7.57 -12.87
CA THR A 561 -3.93 -7.23 -13.73
C THR A 561 -2.59 -7.62 -13.15
N SER A 562 -2.58 -8.28 -11.99
CA SER A 562 -1.33 -8.58 -11.27
C SER A 562 -0.31 -9.34 -12.12
N SER A 563 -0.76 -10.23 -13.00
CA SER A 563 0.10 -11.02 -13.88
C SER A 563 0.67 -10.25 -15.10
N TYR A 564 0.18 -9.04 -15.38
CA TYR A 564 0.65 -8.24 -16.54
C TYR A 564 1.64 -7.14 -16.15
N ARG A 565 2.03 -7.03 -14.89
CA ARG A 565 2.84 -5.92 -14.38
C ARG A 565 4.28 -5.88 -14.88
N SER A 566 4.76 -6.97 -15.46
CA SER A 566 6.06 -7.05 -16.16
C SER A 566 5.99 -6.59 -17.63
N ASN A 567 4.80 -6.23 -18.12
CA ASN A 567 4.57 -5.69 -19.46
C ASN A 567 3.87 -4.34 -19.37
N PRO A 568 4.61 -3.22 -19.33
CA PRO A 568 4.02 -1.89 -19.18
C PRO A 568 2.96 -1.56 -20.22
N ILE A 569 3.18 -1.97 -21.48
CA ILE A 569 2.25 -1.72 -22.58
C ILE A 569 0.98 -2.57 -22.41
N GLY A 570 1.14 -3.87 -22.12
CA GLY A 570 0.01 -4.78 -21.90
C GLY A 570 -0.79 -4.43 -20.65
N LEU A 571 -0.13 -3.99 -19.59
CA LEU A 571 -0.80 -3.52 -18.36
C LEU A 571 -1.62 -2.25 -18.61
N ALA A 572 -1.09 -1.32 -19.40
CA ALA A 572 -1.75 -0.04 -19.67
C ALA A 572 -3.10 -0.19 -20.40
N GLU A 573 -3.36 -1.32 -21.06
CA GLU A 573 -4.66 -1.65 -21.65
C GLU A 573 -5.80 -1.75 -20.62
N PHE A 574 -5.48 -1.92 -19.35
CA PHE A 574 -6.46 -2.00 -18.26
C PHE A 574 -6.65 -0.67 -17.52
N THR A 575 -6.00 0.41 -17.96
CA THR A 575 -6.12 1.73 -17.30
C THR A 575 -7.57 2.20 -17.34
N LEU A 576 -8.13 2.54 -16.17
CA LEU A 576 -9.53 2.96 -15.98
C LEU A 576 -10.57 1.96 -16.51
N SER A 577 -10.20 0.70 -16.79
CA SER A 577 -11.09 -0.29 -17.42
C SER A 577 -12.41 -0.52 -16.68
N ARG A 578 -12.41 -0.34 -15.35
CA ARG A 578 -13.61 -0.46 -14.51
C ARG A 578 -14.42 0.82 -14.44
N ARG A 579 -13.78 1.97 -14.60
CA ARG A 579 -14.37 3.29 -14.38
C ARG A 579 -14.75 4.00 -15.67
N ASP A 580 -13.84 4.03 -16.62
CA ASP A 580 -13.98 4.65 -17.94
C ASP A 580 -13.34 3.78 -19.03
N PRO A 581 -14.00 2.71 -19.47
CA PRO A 581 -13.42 1.76 -20.43
C PRO A 581 -13.00 2.38 -21.77
N GLY A 582 -13.53 3.55 -22.11
CA GLY A 582 -13.16 4.30 -23.33
C GLY A 582 -11.84 5.08 -23.23
N TYR A 583 -11.31 5.26 -22.02
CA TYR A 583 -10.12 6.08 -21.78
C TYR A 583 -8.90 5.60 -22.57
N VAL A 584 -8.60 4.30 -22.56
CA VAL A 584 -7.43 3.73 -23.25
C VAL A 584 -7.44 4.05 -24.74
N GLY A 585 -8.59 3.90 -25.41
CA GLY A 585 -8.74 4.22 -26.83
C GLY A 585 -8.48 5.70 -27.10
N ARG A 586 -9.05 6.60 -26.28
CA ARG A 586 -8.87 8.05 -26.43
C ARG A 586 -7.41 8.48 -26.14
N SER A 587 -6.77 7.90 -25.13
CA SER A 587 -5.38 8.21 -24.77
C SER A 587 -4.42 7.75 -25.85
N LYS A 588 -4.58 6.54 -26.39
CA LYS A 588 -3.77 6.04 -27.52
C LYS A 588 -3.95 6.86 -28.79
N ALA A 589 -5.17 7.27 -29.11
CA ALA A 589 -5.41 8.18 -30.25
C ALA A 589 -4.67 9.51 -30.05
N THR A 590 -4.60 10.02 -28.81
CA THR A 590 -3.83 11.22 -28.49
C THR A 590 -2.31 10.98 -28.61
N ALA A 591 -1.82 9.82 -28.17
CA ALA A 591 -0.41 9.44 -28.36
C ALA A 591 -0.04 9.35 -29.85
N GLU A 592 -0.96 8.90 -30.71
CA GLU A 592 -0.74 8.88 -32.17
C GLU A 592 -0.61 10.28 -32.75
N LEU A 593 -1.37 11.28 -32.26
CA LEU A 593 -1.21 12.69 -32.65
C LEU A 593 0.19 13.20 -32.27
N GLU A 594 0.73 12.82 -31.14
CA GLU A 594 2.10 13.16 -30.73
C GLU A 594 3.14 12.48 -31.64
N ASN A 595 2.95 11.19 -31.97
CA ASN A 595 3.81 10.50 -32.92
C ASN A 595 3.83 11.16 -34.28
N GLN A 596 2.66 11.58 -34.76
CA GLN A 596 2.55 12.36 -36.04
C GLN A 596 3.29 13.69 -35.94
N ARG A 597 3.14 14.44 -34.83
CA ARG A 597 3.87 15.69 -34.59
C ARG A 597 5.38 15.46 -34.62
N LEU A 598 5.89 14.44 -33.96
CA LEU A 598 7.32 14.08 -33.96
C LEU A 598 7.81 13.68 -35.35
N ALA A 599 6.93 13.15 -36.21
CA ALA A 599 7.18 12.91 -37.62
C ALA A 599 7.02 14.15 -38.54
N GLY A 600 6.73 15.30 -37.94
CA GLY A 600 6.58 16.59 -38.70
C GLY A 600 5.17 16.80 -39.25
N ASN A 601 4.17 16.05 -38.82
CA ASN A 601 2.78 16.20 -39.29
C ASN A 601 1.83 16.57 -38.13
N VAL A 602 1.14 17.71 -38.27
CA VAL A 602 0.15 18.23 -37.32
C VAL A 602 -1.20 18.50 -37.98
N SER A 603 -1.46 17.91 -39.14
CA SER A 603 -2.65 18.18 -39.95
C SER A 603 -3.98 17.93 -39.24
N GLU A 604 -4.05 16.90 -38.37
CA GLU A 604 -5.25 16.59 -37.61
C GLU A 604 -5.57 17.63 -36.51
N LEU A 605 -4.60 18.46 -36.12
CA LEU A 605 -4.74 19.50 -35.09
C LEU A 605 -4.78 20.93 -35.67
N THR A 606 -4.95 21.07 -36.98
CA THR A 606 -4.94 22.39 -37.66
C THR A 606 -5.96 23.35 -37.06
N GLU A 607 -7.18 22.88 -36.74
CA GLU A 607 -8.23 23.72 -36.15
C GLU A 607 -7.91 24.09 -34.69
N VAL A 608 -7.39 23.11 -33.90
CA VAL A 608 -6.97 23.37 -32.51
C VAL A 608 -5.91 24.46 -32.47
N PHE A 609 -4.87 24.37 -33.30
CA PHE A 609 -3.81 25.38 -33.36
C PHE A 609 -4.29 26.71 -33.96
N ALA A 610 -5.25 26.67 -34.89
CA ALA A 610 -5.86 27.93 -35.41
C ALA A 610 -6.60 28.69 -34.29
N ARG A 611 -7.25 27.99 -33.37
CA ARG A 611 -7.91 28.60 -32.21
C ARG A 611 -6.89 29.07 -31.15
N ILE A 612 -5.82 28.32 -30.91
CA ILE A 612 -4.75 28.73 -29.99
C ILE A 612 -4.12 30.04 -30.49
N LYS A 613 -3.89 30.21 -31.80
CA LYS A 613 -3.34 31.45 -32.40
C LYS A 613 -4.23 32.68 -32.24
N GLN A 614 -5.51 32.51 -31.88
CA GLN A 614 -6.41 33.62 -31.56
C GLN A 614 -6.29 34.11 -30.11
N ILE A 615 -5.58 33.36 -29.26
CA ILE A 615 -5.30 33.76 -27.87
C ILE A 615 -4.22 34.86 -27.91
N ALA A 616 -4.45 35.95 -27.21
CA ALA A 616 -3.52 37.08 -27.16
C ALA A 616 -2.12 36.64 -26.68
N GLY A 617 -1.09 36.93 -27.46
CA GLY A 617 0.29 36.57 -27.20
C GLY A 617 0.68 35.16 -27.66
N GLN A 618 -0.22 34.41 -28.33
CA GLN A 618 0.03 33.06 -28.85
C GLN A 618 -0.02 32.98 -30.39
N GLU A 619 0.01 34.11 -31.05
CA GLU A 619 -0.13 34.23 -32.51
C GLU A 619 0.97 33.48 -33.29
N HIS A 620 2.14 33.31 -32.66
CA HIS A 620 3.35 32.72 -33.26
C HIS A 620 3.68 31.31 -32.74
N ILE A 621 2.73 30.63 -32.07
CA ILE A 621 2.98 29.28 -31.60
C ILE A 621 3.38 28.33 -32.72
N ASP A 622 4.44 27.56 -32.50
CA ASP A 622 4.87 26.50 -33.40
C ASP A 622 4.25 25.15 -32.97
N PRO A 623 3.33 24.60 -33.79
CA PRO A 623 2.72 23.30 -33.47
C PRO A 623 3.73 22.16 -33.35
N LEU A 624 4.84 22.20 -34.12
CA LEU A 624 5.88 21.15 -34.06
C LEU A 624 6.71 21.20 -32.77
N GLN A 625 6.74 22.34 -32.08
CA GLN A 625 7.42 22.50 -30.79
C GLN A 625 6.48 22.43 -29.58
N THR A 626 5.21 22.05 -29.82
CA THR A 626 4.19 21.95 -28.75
C THR A 626 3.80 20.50 -28.56
N GLU A 627 4.18 19.91 -27.41
CA GLU A 627 3.91 18.51 -27.06
C GLU A 627 2.40 18.26 -26.85
N ILE A 628 1.95 17.11 -27.30
CA ILE A 628 0.55 16.72 -27.22
C ILE A 628 0.45 15.50 -26.30
N GLY A 629 -0.42 15.55 -25.31
CA GLY A 629 -0.62 14.41 -24.40
C GLY A 629 -2.06 14.28 -23.91
N SER A 630 -2.39 13.10 -23.42
CA SER A 630 -3.68 12.86 -22.77
C SER A 630 -3.67 13.33 -21.32
N MET A 631 -4.84 13.69 -20.81
CA MET A 631 -5.04 14.13 -19.44
C MET A 631 -6.26 13.44 -18.82
N VAL A 632 -6.14 13.13 -17.54
CA VAL A 632 -7.23 12.66 -16.67
C VAL A 632 -7.56 13.76 -15.66
N TYR A 633 -8.82 14.16 -15.59
CA TYR A 633 -9.35 14.93 -14.47
C TYR A 633 -10.00 13.99 -13.45
N ALA A 634 -9.69 14.18 -12.17
CA ALA A 634 -10.38 13.53 -11.07
C ALA A 634 -10.35 14.41 -9.83
N VAL A 635 -11.45 14.44 -9.04
CA VAL A 635 -11.55 15.30 -7.84
C VAL A 635 -10.41 14.98 -6.86
N LYS A 636 -10.27 13.72 -6.44
CA LYS A 636 -9.25 13.30 -5.49
C LYS A 636 -8.68 11.92 -5.86
N PRO A 637 -7.74 11.85 -6.83
CA PRO A 637 -7.18 10.59 -7.30
C PRO A 637 -6.08 10.05 -6.40
N GLY A 638 -5.94 8.71 -6.40
CA GLY A 638 -4.74 8.02 -5.95
C GLY A 638 -4.78 7.44 -4.54
N ASP A 639 -5.97 7.21 -3.98
CA ASP A 639 -6.11 6.43 -2.75
C ASP A 639 -5.94 4.93 -3.05
N GLY A 640 -5.10 4.23 -2.27
CA GLY A 640 -4.88 2.79 -2.43
C GLY A 640 -3.42 2.38 -2.56
N SER A 641 -3.15 1.18 -3.10
CA SER A 641 -1.82 0.54 -3.10
C SER A 641 -1.09 0.55 -4.44
N ALA A 642 -1.79 0.43 -5.56
CA ALA A 642 -1.19 0.31 -6.90
C ALA A 642 -0.79 1.66 -7.52
N ARG A 643 -0.17 2.54 -6.73
CA ARG A 643 0.08 3.96 -7.07
C ARG A 643 1.04 4.13 -8.22
N GLU A 644 2.09 3.33 -8.27
CA GLU A 644 3.10 3.39 -9.32
C GLU A 644 2.48 3.00 -10.67
N GLN A 645 1.76 1.87 -10.73
CA GLN A 645 1.11 1.42 -11.96
C GLN A 645 -0.04 2.34 -12.37
N ALA A 646 -0.75 2.95 -11.41
CA ALA A 646 -1.80 3.93 -11.70
C ALA A 646 -1.26 5.17 -12.44
N ALA A 647 0.00 5.54 -12.23
CA ALA A 647 0.69 6.61 -12.94
C ALA A 647 1.36 6.12 -14.23
N SER A 648 2.21 5.07 -14.13
CA SER A 648 2.99 4.57 -15.27
C SER A 648 2.12 4.13 -16.45
N CYS A 649 0.98 3.48 -16.17
CA CYS A 649 0.07 3.03 -17.22
C CYS A 649 -0.55 4.17 -18.02
N GLN A 650 -0.85 5.30 -17.37
CA GLN A 650 -1.30 6.49 -18.08
C GLN A 650 -0.18 7.04 -18.98
N ARG A 651 1.06 7.15 -18.45
CA ARG A 651 2.21 7.66 -19.20
C ARG A 651 2.51 6.83 -20.44
N VAL A 652 2.50 5.52 -20.31
CA VAL A 652 2.82 4.56 -21.39
C VAL A 652 1.88 4.70 -22.60
N ILE A 653 0.62 5.08 -22.39
CA ILE A 653 -0.36 5.27 -23.46
C ILE A 653 -0.59 6.74 -23.84
N GLY A 654 0.36 7.63 -23.49
CA GLY A 654 0.34 9.02 -23.90
C GLY A 654 -0.12 10.02 -22.83
N GLY A 655 -0.25 9.60 -21.56
CA GLY A 655 -0.57 10.51 -20.46
C GLY A 655 0.54 11.54 -20.22
N LEU A 656 0.18 12.82 -20.10
CA LEU A 656 1.10 13.91 -19.85
C LEU A 656 0.77 14.68 -18.56
N ALA A 657 -0.49 14.67 -18.14
CA ALA A 657 -0.92 15.34 -16.92
C ALA A 657 -2.09 14.63 -16.22
N ASN A 658 -2.17 14.83 -14.91
CA ASN A 658 -3.42 14.73 -14.16
C ASN A 658 -3.82 16.14 -13.71
N ILE A 659 -5.11 16.47 -13.76
CA ILE A 659 -5.67 17.66 -13.12
C ILE A 659 -6.58 17.17 -11.99
N ALA A 660 -6.37 17.68 -10.77
CA ALA A 660 -7.13 17.30 -9.57
C ALA A 660 -7.53 18.53 -8.75
N GLU A 661 -8.54 18.42 -7.91
CA GLU A 661 -8.77 19.38 -6.83
C GLU A 661 -7.72 19.16 -5.72
N GLU A 662 -7.55 17.88 -5.30
CA GLU A 662 -6.56 17.46 -4.32
C GLU A 662 -6.04 16.04 -4.68
N TYR A 663 -4.78 15.75 -4.43
CA TYR A 663 -4.26 14.38 -4.52
C TYR A 663 -4.54 13.62 -3.22
N ALA A 664 -5.14 12.43 -3.31
CA ALA A 664 -5.52 11.61 -2.14
C ALA A 664 -4.30 11.25 -1.27
N THR A 665 -3.14 11.02 -1.89
CA THR A 665 -1.89 10.71 -1.19
C THR A 665 -0.69 11.38 -1.85
N LYS A 666 0.28 11.82 -1.02
CA LYS A 666 1.59 12.28 -1.51
C LYS A 666 2.26 11.24 -2.40
N ARG A 667 2.12 9.96 -2.08
CA ARG A 667 2.74 8.85 -2.81
C ARG A 667 2.23 8.70 -4.25
N TYR A 668 0.93 8.88 -4.50
CA TYR A 668 0.42 8.86 -5.88
C TYR A 668 0.96 10.06 -6.67
N ARG A 669 0.95 11.24 -6.08
CA ARG A 669 1.50 12.46 -6.69
C ARG A 669 3.00 12.29 -7.05
N SER A 670 3.80 11.71 -6.13
CA SER A 670 5.22 11.41 -6.41
C SER A 670 5.39 10.43 -7.58
N ASN A 671 4.52 9.44 -7.72
CA ASN A 671 4.57 8.54 -8.87
C ASN A 671 4.18 9.24 -10.19
N VAL A 672 3.21 10.15 -10.19
CA VAL A 672 2.90 11.00 -11.34
C VAL A 672 4.15 11.77 -11.78
N ILE A 673 4.87 12.37 -10.83
CA ILE A 673 6.12 13.10 -11.06
C ILE A 673 7.23 12.18 -11.61
N ASN A 674 7.46 11.03 -10.98
CA ASN A 674 8.50 10.08 -11.38
C ASN A 674 8.30 9.56 -12.82
N TRP A 675 7.07 9.52 -13.30
CA TRP A 675 6.75 9.19 -14.70
C TRP A 675 6.71 10.43 -15.63
N GLY A 676 7.21 11.59 -15.16
CA GLY A 676 7.32 12.82 -15.96
C GLY A 676 5.98 13.45 -16.29
N MET A 677 4.90 13.07 -15.60
CA MET A 677 3.59 13.70 -15.78
C MET A 677 3.42 14.89 -14.84
N LEU A 678 2.65 15.87 -15.31
CA LEU A 678 2.36 17.09 -14.58
C LEU A 678 1.26 16.85 -13.51
N PRO A 679 1.54 17.07 -12.22
CA PRO A 679 0.55 16.94 -11.15
C PRO A 679 -0.22 18.24 -10.93
N LEU A 680 -1.02 18.63 -11.93
CA LEU A 680 -1.76 19.88 -11.94
C LEU A 680 -2.94 19.86 -10.97
N GLN A 681 -3.29 21.04 -10.46
CA GLN A 681 -4.44 21.26 -9.60
C GLN A 681 -5.26 22.46 -10.04
N MET A 682 -6.56 22.43 -9.77
CA MET A 682 -7.48 23.55 -9.94
C MET A 682 -8.48 23.60 -8.80
N ALA A 683 -8.80 24.81 -8.32
CA ALA A 683 -9.77 25.02 -7.25
C ALA A 683 -11.19 25.22 -7.76
N GLU A 684 -11.35 25.61 -9.01
CA GLU A 684 -12.64 25.86 -9.65
C GLU A 684 -13.20 24.56 -10.25
N ALA A 685 -14.52 24.47 -10.35
CA ALA A 685 -15.15 23.36 -11.03
C ALA A 685 -14.70 23.28 -12.50
N PRO A 686 -14.45 22.08 -13.06
CA PRO A 686 -13.95 21.93 -14.42
C PRO A 686 -15.00 22.39 -15.44
N ASN A 687 -14.65 23.36 -16.26
CA ASN A 687 -15.47 23.90 -17.36
C ASN A 687 -15.12 23.27 -18.72
N PHE A 688 -14.56 22.08 -18.72
CA PHE A 688 -14.20 21.27 -19.88
C PHE A 688 -14.83 19.88 -19.80
N ASP A 689 -14.96 19.21 -20.94
CA ASP A 689 -15.49 17.86 -21.06
C ASP A 689 -14.53 16.92 -21.81
N VAL A 690 -14.82 15.62 -21.78
CA VAL A 690 -14.03 14.63 -22.52
C VAL A 690 -14.10 14.94 -24.02
N GLY A 691 -12.91 15.09 -24.63
CA GLY A 691 -12.74 15.49 -26.03
C GLY A 691 -12.16 16.88 -26.19
N ASP A 692 -12.39 17.78 -25.25
CA ASP A 692 -11.80 19.13 -25.27
C ASP A 692 -10.27 19.09 -25.18
N TYR A 693 -9.63 20.19 -25.61
CA TYR A 693 -8.20 20.37 -25.45
C TYR A 693 -7.90 21.50 -24.46
N ILE A 694 -6.81 21.37 -23.72
CA ILE A 694 -6.31 22.40 -22.81
C ILE A 694 -4.92 22.80 -23.26
N TYR A 695 -4.75 24.04 -23.71
CA TYR A 695 -3.45 24.59 -24.05
C TYR A 695 -2.82 25.27 -22.84
N ILE A 696 -1.55 24.93 -22.54
CA ILE A 696 -0.78 25.52 -21.44
C ILE A 696 0.52 26.12 -22.03
N PRO A 697 0.64 27.43 -22.12
CA PRO A 697 1.88 28.09 -22.54
C PRO A 697 2.90 28.12 -21.40
N GLY A 698 4.18 28.00 -21.73
CA GLY A 698 5.28 28.25 -20.81
C GLY A 698 5.31 27.33 -19.59
N ILE A 699 4.91 26.06 -19.72
CA ILE A 699 4.80 25.11 -18.61
C ILE A 699 6.11 24.90 -17.86
N LYS A 700 7.26 24.96 -18.52
CA LYS A 700 8.56 24.88 -17.85
C LYS A 700 8.82 26.06 -16.91
N ALA A 701 8.41 27.27 -17.31
CA ALA A 701 8.50 28.44 -16.42
C ALA A 701 7.56 28.33 -15.21
N ALA A 702 6.38 27.72 -15.39
CA ALA A 702 5.46 27.44 -14.28
C ALA A 702 6.06 26.40 -13.31
N LEU A 703 6.76 25.38 -13.80
CA LEU A 703 7.49 24.42 -12.97
C LEU A 703 8.59 25.08 -12.13
N ASP A 704 9.28 26.09 -12.66
CA ASP A 704 10.33 26.80 -11.94
C ASP A 704 9.79 27.71 -10.83
N ASN A 705 8.49 28.01 -10.83
CA ASN A 705 7.79 28.83 -9.85
C ASN A 705 6.63 28.06 -9.17
N PRO A 706 6.90 26.93 -8.49
CA PRO A 706 5.86 26.10 -7.87
C PRO A 706 5.12 26.89 -6.79
N GLY A 707 3.84 26.60 -6.63
CA GLY A 707 2.95 27.31 -5.69
C GLY A 707 2.34 28.60 -6.23
N THR A 708 2.73 29.04 -7.44
CA THR A 708 2.07 30.14 -8.14
C THR A 708 1.00 29.60 -9.10
N THR A 709 -0.05 30.39 -9.30
CA THR A 709 -1.07 30.08 -10.32
C THR A 709 -0.58 30.49 -11.71
N PHE A 710 -1.02 29.74 -12.72
CA PHE A 710 -0.78 30.03 -14.12
C PHE A 710 -2.02 29.72 -14.96
N LYS A 711 -2.06 30.20 -16.17
CA LYS A 711 -3.20 30.11 -17.07
C LYS A 711 -3.14 28.86 -17.94
N GLY A 712 -4.28 28.20 -18.09
CA GLY A 712 -4.58 27.24 -19.14
C GLY A 712 -5.76 27.75 -19.97
N TYR A 713 -5.86 27.31 -21.21
CA TYR A 713 -6.91 27.73 -22.15
C TYR A 713 -7.64 26.47 -22.66
N VAL A 714 -8.93 26.39 -22.39
CA VAL A 714 -9.77 25.27 -22.84
C VAL A 714 -10.23 25.61 -24.29
N ILE A 715 -9.93 24.68 -25.16
CA ILE A 715 -10.31 24.73 -26.59
C ILE A 715 -11.45 23.74 -26.78
N HIS A 716 -12.67 24.22 -26.80
CA HIS A 716 -13.86 23.43 -27.06
C HIS A 716 -14.03 23.16 -28.56
N GLU A 717 -14.81 22.15 -28.96
CA GLU A 717 -15.09 21.87 -30.36
C GLU A 717 -15.92 23.00 -30.98
N ASP A 718 -17.03 23.39 -30.36
CA ASP A 718 -18.03 24.33 -30.92
C ASP A 718 -18.28 25.58 -30.03
N ALA A 719 -17.45 25.84 -29.02
CA ALA A 719 -17.60 26.99 -28.13
C ALA A 719 -16.37 27.89 -28.12
N PRO A 720 -16.46 29.15 -27.68
CA PRO A 720 -15.31 30.04 -27.51
C PRO A 720 -14.26 29.48 -26.59
N VAL A 721 -12.99 29.83 -26.79
CA VAL A 721 -11.89 29.49 -25.87
C VAL A 721 -12.18 30.10 -24.50
N THR A 722 -12.04 29.30 -23.44
CA THR A 722 -12.20 29.74 -22.06
C THR A 722 -10.90 29.62 -21.29
N GLU A 723 -10.68 30.51 -20.32
CA GLU A 723 -9.49 30.50 -19.49
C GLU A 723 -9.76 29.70 -18.20
N ILE A 724 -8.78 28.93 -17.74
CA ILE A 724 -8.78 28.25 -16.44
C ILE A 724 -7.53 28.63 -15.67
N THR A 725 -7.63 28.58 -14.34
CA THR A 725 -6.51 28.82 -13.44
C THR A 725 -6.01 27.49 -12.89
N LEU A 726 -4.72 27.20 -13.14
CA LEU A 726 -4.04 25.99 -12.70
C LEU A 726 -2.93 26.36 -11.71
N TYR A 727 -2.57 25.39 -10.87
CA TYR A 727 -1.40 25.49 -9.99
C TYR A 727 -0.79 24.11 -9.76
N MET A 728 0.41 24.09 -9.20
CA MET A 728 1.07 22.90 -8.66
C MET A 728 1.50 23.20 -7.23
N GLU A 729 1.25 22.28 -6.30
CA GLU A 729 1.84 22.36 -4.96
C GLU A 729 3.37 22.40 -5.06
N SER A 730 4.02 22.68 -3.91
CA SER A 730 5.49 22.76 -3.88
C SER A 730 6.15 21.52 -4.50
N LEU A 731 7.11 21.75 -5.37
CA LEU A 731 7.96 20.74 -6.02
C LEU A 731 9.41 20.97 -5.57
N THR A 732 10.12 19.90 -5.25
CA THR A 732 11.56 19.96 -5.03
C THR A 732 12.29 20.31 -6.34
N ALA A 733 13.54 20.73 -6.27
CA ALA A 733 14.34 21.01 -7.48
C ALA A 733 14.48 19.74 -8.34
N GLU A 734 14.66 18.57 -7.69
CA GLU A 734 14.78 17.29 -8.38
C GLU A 734 13.46 16.88 -9.08
N GLU A 735 12.32 16.99 -8.41
CA GLU A 735 11.01 16.68 -8.99
C GLU A 735 10.74 17.51 -10.25
N ARG A 736 11.13 18.79 -10.27
CA ARG A 736 11.01 19.65 -11.46
C ARG A 736 11.86 19.14 -12.61
N GLU A 737 13.10 18.78 -12.34
CA GLU A 737 14.01 18.26 -13.38
C GLU A 737 13.57 16.88 -13.91
N ILE A 738 12.98 16.01 -13.05
CA ILE A 738 12.38 14.74 -13.48
C ILE A 738 11.22 14.99 -14.46
N ILE A 739 10.32 15.93 -14.15
CA ILE A 739 9.20 16.28 -15.03
C ILE A 739 9.74 16.84 -16.36
N LYS A 740 10.70 17.78 -16.32
CA LYS A 740 11.31 18.35 -17.52
C LYS A 740 12.01 17.31 -18.40
N ALA A 741 12.67 16.33 -17.77
CA ALA A 741 13.30 15.22 -18.47
C ALA A 741 12.29 14.22 -19.09
N GLY A 742 11.00 14.29 -18.71
CA GLY A 742 9.93 13.42 -19.17
C GLY A 742 9.80 12.09 -18.44
N SER A 743 10.72 11.76 -17.56
CA SER A 743 10.68 10.63 -16.63
C SER A 743 11.91 10.59 -15.72
N LEU A 744 11.79 9.87 -14.59
CA LEU A 744 12.93 9.52 -13.73
C LEU A 744 14.03 8.74 -14.51
N ILE A 745 13.64 7.89 -15.45
CA ILE A 745 14.58 7.15 -16.30
C ILE A 745 15.47 8.12 -17.08
N ASN A 746 14.87 9.08 -17.79
CA ASN A 746 15.60 10.07 -18.58
C ASN A 746 16.43 10.99 -17.71
N PHE A 747 15.89 11.45 -16.58
CA PHE A 747 16.61 12.26 -15.61
C PHE A 747 17.90 11.57 -15.15
N ASN A 748 17.83 10.30 -14.79
CA ASN A 748 18.99 9.54 -14.34
C ASN A 748 20.01 9.29 -15.47
N LYS A 749 19.54 8.98 -16.69
CA LYS A 749 20.44 8.89 -17.86
C LYS A 749 21.21 10.18 -18.09
N ASN A 750 20.52 11.32 -18.04
CA ASN A 750 21.15 12.64 -18.27
C ASN A 750 22.20 13.00 -17.19
N ARG A 751 22.04 12.50 -15.95
CA ARG A 751 23.02 12.71 -14.84
C ARG A 751 24.27 11.85 -14.99
N GLN A 752 24.20 10.74 -15.72
CA GLN A 752 25.35 9.84 -15.93
C GLN A 752 26.18 10.19 -17.18
N MET A 753 25.61 10.97 -18.12
CA MET A 753 26.32 11.58 -19.25
C MET A 753 27.11 12.81 -18.81
#